data_2e0e09dfcc1c7d4e8c628f30015ef37e
#
_entry.id   2e0e09dfcc1c7d4e8c628f30015ef37e
#
_cell.length_a   1.000
_cell.length_b   1.000
_cell.length_c   1.000
_cell.angle_alpha   90.00
_cell.angle_beta   90.00
_cell.angle_gamma   90.00
#
_symmetry.space_group_name_H-M   'P 1'
#
loop_
_entity.id
_entity.type
_entity.pdbx_description
1 polymer ?
#
loop_
_entity_poly.entity_id
_entity_poly.type
_entity_poly.pdbx_seq_one_letter_code
_entity_poly.pdbx_strand_id
1 'polypeptide(L)'
;MNHRYKKILTPIRVGDVVIRTRMGMSKCKSQEQQGPENFPAEGTIRFIEDAAKNGASVITMPSATLTEMDRNLWGDAALFPMNNSFVHNYVIRMIDRVHAHGSLCLMQSHRRMPEGLSFSEPKPGGGFGPFGPGGPPPGMGGNGPKNHRIGTKGRPGMSSRGMGGMGAPGGSGEKRVATAAEIQDWIEDIANDALEYRGLGFDVVEITPIGDVGAANTRTDQYGGSLENRCRATTELLARIRALCGPYFLISMQVTAAFDPQWIEMLKLWDEYVDIYHVRPPRSYGEHPSTYIFPEQDPPSLQHTKALKDAGVNAVIGAACGFQDPDVIERAIEEGKCDMVFMARTYNCDPDYLQKIIEQRPDDITPCLRCDCCHSAICAVNPIFGLENVFDDMFRPSKGGKKVAVIGGGPAGMRAAMVCAQRGHQVTLFEKSGILGGQAIHSDYVYGKWGIQRFKDWEIRQCEKLGVDIRLNTEATPEMIEYGGYNAVIAATGAAPKHLDIPGGKEALHPIEVFGKEAQLGHRVVIVGGTMTAFECAMYLSDTGHDVTLITRSIAASNCGGHDAMQTRRYLTEKYSAIHTIQHAQILSVDGGKAVYQNKDGSTGEVPFDSVVVNAGVRPCVKEAETFFGTAPEFYIVGDAQITRAHGMQSQQLLNTPNEFLKGNMRYANYSAFMAAYNI
;
A
#
# COMPACT_ATOMS: atom_id res chain seq x y z
N MET A 1 -4.29 -35.33 -10.68
CA MET A 1 -3.82 -34.84 -9.39
C MET A 1 -4.86 -33.91 -8.78
N ASN A 2 -5.11 -34.03 -7.50
CA ASN A 2 -6.08 -33.15 -6.82
C ASN A 2 -5.36 -31.84 -6.49
N HIS A 3 -5.56 -30.79 -7.30
CA HIS A 3 -4.93 -29.50 -7.08
C HIS A 3 -5.68 -28.73 -5.99
N ARG A 4 -4.97 -28.20 -4.97
CA ARG A 4 -5.57 -27.46 -3.81
C ARG A 4 -6.38 -26.25 -4.26
N TYR A 5 -5.92 -25.55 -5.29
CA TYR A 5 -6.50 -24.29 -5.78
C TYR A 5 -7.21 -24.48 -7.12
N LYS A 6 -8.10 -25.47 -7.19
CA LYS A 6 -8.79 -25.84 -8.41
C LYS A 6 -9.72 -24.74 -8.92
N LYS A 7 -10.43 -24.05 -8.04
CA LYS A 7 -11.39 -23.01 -8.43
C LYS A 7 -10.68 -21.78 -9.01
N ILE A 8 -9.60 -21.33 -8.39
CA ILE A 8 -8.75 -20.24 -8.88
C ILE A 8 -8.28 -20.52 -10.32
N LEU A 9 -7.84 -21.75 -10.58
CA LEU A 9 -7.24 -22.17 -11.86
C LEU A 9 -8.26 -22.66 -12.90
N THR A 10 -9.54 -22.72 -12.55
CA THR A 10 -10.58 -23.15 -13.51
C THR A 10 -10.94 -21.98 -14.44
N PRO A 11 -10.88 -22.17 -15.77
CA PRO A 11 -11.32 -21.16 -16.73
C PRO A 11 -12.77 -20.72 -16.48
N ILE A 12 -13.07 -19.48 -16.84
CA ILE A 12 -14.43 -18.92 -16.76
C ILE A 12 -14.79 -18.26 -18.10
N ARG A 13 -16.05 -18.43 -18.53
CA ARG A 13 -16.58 -17.71 -19.68
C ARG A 13 -17.08 -16.34 -19.25
N VAL A 14 -16.68 -15.31 -20.00
CA VAL A 14 -17.06 -13.91 -19.84
C VAL A 14 -17.59 -13.43 -21.18
N GLY A 15 -18.89 -13.23 -21.32
CA GLY A 15 -19.51 -13.02 -22.62
C GLY A 15 -19.16 -14.18 -23.57
N ASP A 16 -18.62 -13.86 -24.75
CA ASP A 16 -18.17 -14.82 -25.74
C ASP A 16 -16.68 -15.23 -25.61
N VAL A 17 -15.99 -14.73 -24.58
CA VAL A 17 -14.57 -14.99 -24.32
C VAL A 17 -14.40 -15.96 -23.16
N VAL A 18 -13.37 -16.82 -23.24
CA VAL A 18 -12.97 -17.69 -22.13
C VAL A 18 -11.64 -17.19 -21.57
N ILE A 19 -11.61 -16.85 -20.29
CA ILE A 19 -10.39 -16.48 -19.58
C ILE A 19 -9.86 -17.66 -18.78
N ARG A 20 -8.52 -17.81 -18.72
CA ARG A 20 -7.84 -19.05 -18.30
C ARG A 20 -7.83 -19.29 -16.79
N THR A 21 -7.90 -18.25 -15.98
CA THR A 21 -7.95 -18.33 -14.50
C THR A 21 -8.93 -17.30 -13.96
N ARG A 22 -9.32 -17.45 -12.70
CA ARG A 22 -10.23 -16.52 -12.03
C ARG A 22 -9.49 -15.38 -11.31
N MET A 23 -8.32 -15.01 -11.83
CA MET A 23 -7.44 -14.01 -11.24
C MET A 23 -7.18 -12.87 -12.21
N GLY A 24 -7.53 -11.65 -11.79
CA GLY A 24 -7.24 -10.42 -12.50
C GLY A 24 -6.23 -9.55 -11.74
N MET A 25 -5.45 -8.78 -12.48
CA MET A 25 -4.58 -7.74 -11.94
C MET A 25 -5.28 -6.39 -12.05
N SER A 26 -5.65 -5.80 -10.90
CA SER A 26 -6.12 -4.42 -10.84
C SER A 26 -4.96 -3.45 -11.10
N LYS A 27 -5.30 -2.22 -11.45
CA LYS A 27 -4.33 -1.14 -11.65
C LYS A 27 -3.33 -1.05 -10.51
N CYS A 28 -2.07 -1.24 -10.84
CA CYS A 28 -0.92 -1.04 -9.95
C CYS A 28 -0.29 0.32 -10.22
N LYS A 29 0.28 0.94 -9.18
CA LYS A 29 0.91 2.27 -9.32
C LYS A 29 2.38 2.26 -9.79
N SER A 30 2.93 1.12 -10.17
CA SER A 30 4.24 1.04 -10.82
C SER A 30 4.15 1.57 -12.25
N GLN A 31 3.96 2.86 -12.39
CA GLN A 31 3.83 3.48 -13.70
C GLN A 31 4.99 4.44 -13.89
N GLU A 32 6.16 3.87 -14.11
CA GLU A 32 7.29 4.65 -14.54
C GLU A 32 7.11 5.05 -15.99
N GLN A 33 7.31 6.31 -16.23
CA GLN A 33 7.28 6.94 -17.55
C GLN A 33 8.69 7.41 -17.89
N GLN A 34 9.01 7.40 -19.16
CA GLN A 34 10.30 7.88 -19.66
C GLN A 34 10.11 8.86 -20.82
N GLY A 35 11.04 9.78 -20.93
CA GLY A 35 11.02 10.81 -21.96
C GLY A 35 9.99 11.91 -21.73
N PRO A 36 10.11 13.00 -22.48
CA PRO A 36 9.18 14.15 -22.39
C PRO A 36 7.77 13.81 -22.88
N GLU A 37 7.63 12.75 -23.68
CA GLU A 37 6.36 12.26 -24.22
C GLU A 37 5.65 11.28 -23.27
N ASN A 38 6.23 10.99 -22.09
CA ASN A 38 5.67 10.07 -21.10
C ASN A 38 5.42 8.65 -21.66
N PHE A 39 6.43 8.04 -22.27
CA PHE A 39 6.35 6.63 -22.71
C PHE A 39 6.31 5.68 -21.51
N PRO A 40 5.64 4.50 -21.63
CA PRO A 40 5.82 3.43 -20.65
C PRO A 40 7.29 3.05 -20.52
N ALA A 41 7.83 3.08 -19.29
CA ALA A 41 9.18 2.58 -19.04
C ALA A 41 9.23 1.06 -19.22
N GLU A 42 10.39 0.52 -19.61
CA GLU A 42 10.56 -0.93 -19.80
C GLU A 42 10.28 -1.72 -18.50
N GLY A 43 10.60 -1.18 -17.33
CA GLY A 43 10.23 -1.78 -16.04
C GLY A 43 8.72 -1.94 -15.89
N THR A 44 7.92 -0.96 -16.29
CA THR A 44 6.46 -1.06 -16.29
C THR A 44 5.96 -2.14 -17.26
N ILE A 45 6.52 -2.19 -18.47
CA ILE A 45 6.15 -3.19 -19.48
C ILE A 45 6.49 -4.59 -18.97
N ARG A 46 7.68 -4.78 -18.40
CA ARG A 46 8.12 -6.05 -17.84
C ARG A 46 7.25 -6.52 -16.67
N PHE A 47 6.95 -5.64 -15.72
CA PHE A 47 6.09 -5.94 -14.59
C PHE A 47 4.70 -6.47 -15.04
N ILE A 48 4.11 -5.86 -16.08
CA ILE A 48 2.82 -6.26 -16.63
C ILE A 48 2.94 -7.61 -17.35
N GLU A 49 3.99 -7.79 -18.14
CA GLU A 49 4.29 -9.04 -18.81
C GLU A 49 4.47 -10.20 -17.82
N ASP A 50 5.21 -9.97 -16.73
CA ASP A 50 5.43 -10.99 -15.69
C ASP A 50 4.12 -11.41 -15.02
N ALA A 51 3.20 -10.48 -14.72
CA ALA A 51 1.90 -10.83 -14.21
C ALA A 51 1.09 -11.71 -15.18
N ALA A 52 1.13 -11.40 -16.48
CA ALA A 52 0.51 -12.21 -17.52
C ALA A 52 1.18 -13.58 -17.66
N LYS A 53 2.51 -13.63 -17.77
CA LYS A 53 3.32 -14.85 -17.84
C LYS A 53 3.03 -15.80 -16.69
N ASN A 54 2.91 -15.25 -15.48
CA ASN A 54 2.66 -16.00 -14.27
C ASN A 54 1.19 -16.38 -14.06
N GLY A 55 0.28 -16.02 -14.96
CA GLY A 55 -1.06 -16.60 -15.05
C GLY A 55 -2.24 -15.68 -14.76
N ALA A 56 -2.04 -14.39 -14.45
CA ALA A 56 -3.15 -13.46 -14.35
C ALA A 56 -3.90 -13.37 -15.69
N SER A 57 -5.23 -13.47 -15.66
CA SER A 57 -6.03 -13.61 -16.89
C SER A 57 -6.50 -12.29 -17.47
N VAL A 58 -6.76 -11.30 -16.64
CA VAL A 58 -7.16 -9.94 -17.04
C VAL A 58 -6.20 -8.96 -16.40
N ILE A 59 -5.50 -8.19 -17.21
CA ILE A 59 -4.49 -7.25 -16.76
C ILE A 59 -5.01 -5.82 -16.95
N THR A 60 -5.24 -5.11 -15.86
CA THR A 60 -5.53 -3.67 -15.93
C THR A 60 -4.26 -2.91 -16.28
N MET A 61 -4.24 -2.35 -17.47
CA MET A 61 -3.11 -1.61 -18.00
C MET A 61 -2.93 -0.27 -17.27
N PRO A 62 -1.74 0.34 -17.34
CA PRO A 62 -1.54 1.70 -16.84
C PRO A 62 -2.57 2.64 -17.44
N SER A 63 -3.01 3.64 -16.65
CA SER A 63 -3.97 4.62 -17.15
C SER A 63 -3.40 5.38 -18.33
N ALA A 64 -4.23 5.55 -19.35
CA ALA A 64 -3.95 6.39 -20.50
C ALA A 64 -4.95 7.55 -20.55
N THR A 65 -4.59 8.64 -21.17
CA THR A 65 -5.47 9.78 -21.41
C THR A 65 -5.48 10.15 -22.88
N LEU A 66 -6.67 10.37 -23.41
CA LEU A 66 -6.88 10.86 -24.78
C LEU A 66 -6.92 12.38 -24.84
N THR A 67 -7.00 13.07 -23.70
CA THR A 67 -7.10 14.54 -23.64
C THR A 67 -6.06 15.17 -22.74
N GLU A 68 -5.60 16.40 -23.09
CA GLU A 68 -4.70 17.18 -22.23
C GLU A 68 -5.36 17.61 -20.91
N MET A 69 -6.68 17.72 -20.86
CA MET A 69 -7.44 18.11 -19.68
C MET A 69 -7.31 17.06 -18.55
N ASP A 70 -7.25 15.78 -18.88
CA ASP A 70 -7.10 14.71 -17.91
C ASP A 70 -5.72 14.71 -17.23
N ARG A 71 -4.66 15.18 -17.92
CA ARG A 71 -3.31 15.34 -17.35
C ARG A 71 -3.30 16.28 -16.15
N ASN A 72 -4.00 17.41 -16.23
CA ASN A 72 -3.98 18.43 -15.17
C ASN A 72 -4.65 17.99 -13.88
N LEU A 73 -5.51 16.96 -13.91
CA LEU A 73 -6.30 16.51 -12.78
C LEU A 73 -5.63 15.41 -11.95
N TRP A 74 -4.79 14.58 -12.59
CA TRP A 74 -4.13 13.44 -11.92
C TRP A 74 -2.64 13.68 -11.65
N GLY A 75 -2.12 14.84 -12.07
CA GLY A 75 -0.69 15.14 -12.12
C GLY A 75 -0.01 14.40 -13.30
N ASP A 76 1.05 14.98 -13.84
CA ASP A 76 1.73 14.52 -15.06
C ASP A 76 2.29 13.08 -14.97
N ALA A 77 2.30 12.48 -13.81
CA ALA A 77 3.04 11.25 -13.52
C ALA A 77 2.25 9.95 -13.74
N ALA A 78 0.99 9.98 -14.19
CA ALA A 78 0.14 8.80 -14.12
C ALA A 78 -0.54 8.36 -15.42
N LEU A 79 -0.42 9.09 -16.51
CA LEU A 79 -1.23 8.87 -17.70
C LEU A 79 -0.38 8.91 -18.97
N PHE A 80 -0.51 7.88 -19.83
CA PHE A 80 0.10 7.89 -21.15
C PHE A 80 -0.73 8.74 -22.11
N PRO A 81 -0.12 9.65 -22.88
CA PRO A 81 -0.84 10.51 -23.82
C PRO A 81 -1.22 9.71 -25.08
N MET A 82 -2.42 9.15 -25.10
CA MET A 82 -2.92 8.34 -26.21
C MET A 82 -3.16 9.13 -27.50
N ASN A 83 -3.18 10.46 -27.44
CA ASN A 83 -3.21 11.31 -28.63
C ASN A 83 -1.85 11.41 -29.37
N ASN A 84 -0.83 10.72 -28.88
CA ASN A 84 0.50 10.68 -29.51
C ASN A 84 0.75 9.30 -30.16
N SER A 85 0.86 9.28 -31.48
CA SER A 85 1.07 8.04 -32.26
C SER A 85 2.36 7.29 -31.91
N PHE A 86 3.37 7.96 -31.37
CA PHE A 86 4.57 7.29 -30.90
C PHE A 86 4.28 6.48 -29.63
N VAL A 87 3.42 6.97 -28.74
CA VAL A 87 2.99 6.23 -27.54
C VAL A 87 2.20 5.00 -27.90
N HIS A 88 1.39 5.04 -28.96
CA HIS A 88 0.65 3.87 -29.45
C HIS A 88 1.55 2.66 -29.70
N ASN A 89 2.72 2.84 -30.32
CA ASN A 89 3.65 1.75 -30.57
C ASN A 89 4.14 1.06 -29.29
N TYR A 90 4.36 1.82 -28.22
CA TYR A 90 4.75 1.25 -26.93
C TYR A 90 3.58 0.53 -26.25
N VAL A 91 2.38 1.09 -26.34
CA VAL A 91 1.16 0.47 -25.81
C VAL A 91 0.84 -0.83 -26.56
N ILE A 92 0.92 -0.83 -27.88
CA ILE A 92 0.72 -2.04 -28.70
C ILE A 92 1.73 -3.12 -28.32
N ARG A 93 3.02 -2.80 -28.18
CA ARG A 93 4.04 -3.76 -27.73
C ARG A 93 3.75 -4.33 -26.34
N MET A 94 3.22 -3.51 -25.44
CA MET A 94 2.84 -3.93 -24.10
C MET A 94 1.65 -4.89 -24.17
N ILE A 95 0.65 -4.61 -25.02
CA ILE A 95 -0.50 -5.47 -25.29
C ILE A 95 -0.03 -6.80 -25.89
N ASP A 96 0.81 -6.77 -26.91
CA ASP A 96 1.35 -7.97 -27.58
C ASP A 96 2.07 -8.89 -26.59
N ARG A 97 2.88 -8.33 -25.66
CA ARG A 97 3.54 -9.12 -24.60
C ARG A 97 2.54 -9.80 -23.67
N VAL A 98 1.46 -9.12 -23.31
CA VAL A 98 0.41 -9.69 -22.48
C VAL A 98 -0.35 -10.79 -23.22
N HIS A 99 -0.70 -10.55 -24.48
CA HIS A 99 -1.39 -11.51 -25.35
C HIS A 99 -0.55 -12.76 -25.64
N ALA A 100 0.78 -12.62 -25.75
CA ALA A 100 1.69 -13.75 -25.92
C ALA A 100 1.57 -14.80 -24.80
N HIS A 101 1.08 -14.39 -23.63
CA HIS A 101 0.83 -15.27 -22.49
C HIS A 101 -0.65 -15.66 -22.33
N GLY A 102 -1.53 -15.30 -23.28
CA GLY A 102 -2.96 -15.64 -23.26
C GLY A 102 -3.78 -14.89 -22.22
N SER A 103 -3.33 -13.70 -21.82
CA SER A 103 -4.07 -12.80 -20.91
C SER A 103 -4.75 -11.69 -21.71
N LEU A 104 -5.82 -11.13 -21.15
CA LEU A 104 -6.57 -10.01 -21.72
C LEU A 104 -6.07 -8.68 -21.16
N CYS A 105 -6.05 -7.66 -22.01
CA CYS A 105 -5.70 -6.29 -21.66
C CYS A 105 -6.94 -5.45 -21.38
N LEU A 106 -7.03 -4.90 -20.18
CA LEU A 106 -8.11 -4.03 -19.74
C LEU A 106 -7.64 -2.58 -19.65
N MET A 107 -8.34 -1.66 -20.33
CA MET A 107 -8.12 -0.22 -20.22
C MET A 107 -9.23 0.45 -19.43
N GLN A 108 -8.87 1.28 -18.45
CA GLN A 108 -9.82 2.10 -17.72
C GLN A 108 -10.07 3.42 -18.44
N SER A 109 -11.33 3.69 -18.80
CA SER A 109 -11.73 4.98 -19.34
C SER A 109 -12.02 5.96 -18.21
N HIS A 110 -11.41 7.14 -18.29
CA HIS A 110 -11.50 8.20 -17.28
C HIS A 110 -11.99 9.54 -17.83
N ARG A 111 -12.61 9.55 -19.02
CA ARG A 111 -13.09 10.81 -19.62
C ARG A 111 -14.12 11.46 -18.71
N ARG A 112 -13.84 12.68 -18.29
CA ARG A 112 -14.74 13.51 -17.48
C ARG A 112 -15.63 14.36 -18.35
N MET A 113 -16.74 14.83 -17.75
CA MET A 113 -17.56 15.85 -18.37
C MET A 113 -16.71 17.11 -18.66
N PRO A 114 -16.95 17.81 -19.79
CA PRO A 114 -16.21 18.99 -20.17
C PRO A 114 -16.14 20.05 -19.07
N GLU A 115 -15.07 20.85 -19.06
CA GLU A 115 -14.85 21.89 -18.06
C GLU A 115 -16.00 22.93 -18.08
N GLY A 116 -16.37 23.41 -16.90
CA GLY A 116 -17.50 24.33 -16.75
C GLY A 116 -18.88 23.68 -16.75
N LEU A 117 -18.98 22.35 -16.97
CA LEU A 117 -20.22 21.61 -16.91
C LEU A 117 -20.32 20.76 -15.64
N SER A 118 -21.55 20.56 -15.15
CA SER A 118 -21.92 19.59 -14.12
C SER A 118 -23.10 18.78 -14.60
N PHE A 119 -23.21 17.51 -14.17
CA PHE A 119 -24.34 16.69 -14.54
C PHE A 119 -25.63 17.15 -13.86
N SER A 120 -25.56 17.48 -12.58
CA SER A 120 -26.68 18.02 -11.78
C SER A 120 -26.29 19.36 -11.13
N GLU A 121 -27.27 20.04 -10.53
CA GLU A 121 -27.02 21.25 -9.73
C GLU A 121 -26.00 20.96 -8.62
N PRO A 122 -24.93 21.77 -8.52
CA PRO A 122 -23.97 21.61 -7.44
C PRO A 122 -24.65 21.93 -6.10
N LYS A 123 -24.56 21.02 -5.15
CA LYS A 123 -25.07 21.25 -3.79
C LYS A 123 -24.27 22.33 -3.09
N PRO A 124 -24.89 23.34 -2.47
CA PRO A 124 -24.18 24.31 -1.65
C PRO A 124 -23.38 23.62 -0.54
N GLY A 125 -22.05 23.80 -0.51
CA GLY A 125 -21.16 23.21 0.49
C GLY A 125 -20.63 21.81 0.20
N GLY A 126 -21.01 21.20 -0.92
CA GLY A 126 -20.51 19.90 -1.37
C GLY A 126 -19.38 20.05 -2.36
N GLY A 127 -18.13 20.03 -1.92
CA GLY A 127 -17.00 19.82 -2.83
C GLY A 127 -17.08 18.41 -3.40
N PHE A 128 -17.26 18.29 -4.72
CA PHE A 128 -17.19 17.01 -5.41
C PHE A 128 -15.74 16.48 -5.36
N GLY A 129 -15.48 15.56 -4.42
CA GLY A 129 -14.38 14.61 -4.62
C GLY A 129 -14.87 13.48 -5.54
N PRO A 130 -13.99 12.81 -6.29
CA PRO A 130 -14.33 11.69 -7.17
C PRO A 130 -14.87 10.45 -6.44
N PHE A 131 -15.28 10.58 -5.18
CA PHE A 131 -15.70 9.51 -4.29
C PHE A 131 -16.87 10.03 -3.44
N GLY A 132 -18.06 9.64 -3.76
CA GLY A 132 -19.35 9.74 -3.07
C GLY A 132 -19.58 10.76 -1.93
N PRO A 133 -20.82 10.95 -1.50
CA PRO A 133 -21.19 11.94 -0.49
C PRO A 133 -20.78 11.49 0.91
N GLY A 134 -19.75 12.13 1.45
CA GLY A 134 -19.25 11.94 2.79
C GLY A 134 -18.30 13.07 3.14
N GLY A 135 -18.83 14.27 3.34
CA GLY A 135 -18.08 15.36 3.98
C GLY A 135 -17.75 15.00 5.43
N PRO A 136 -16.69 15.59 6.04
CA PRO A 136 -16.37 15.34 7.45
C PRO A 136 -17.57 15.70 8.33
N PRO A 137 -17.81 14.95 9.41
CA PRO A 137 -18.88 15.24 10.35
C PRO A 137 -18.76 16.68 10.88
N PRO A 138 -19.90 17.38 11.11
CA PRO A 138 -19.88 18.74 11.62
C PRO A 138 -19.23 18.77 13.00
N GLY A 139 -18.12 19.49 13.14
CA GLY A 139 -17.35 19.63 14.40
C GLY A 139 -15.82 19.59 14.25
N MET A 140 -15.27 19.20 13.11
CA MET A 140 -13.81 19.16 12.90
C MET A 140 -13.24 20.34 12.08
N GLY A 141 -13.87 21.48 12.11
CA GLY A 141 -13.33 22.74 11.57
C GLY A 141 -12.46 23.45 12.61
N GLY A 142 -11.26 22.95 12.89
CA GLY A 142 -10.29 23.61 13.73
C GLY A 142 -9.42 24.58 12.93
N ASN A 143 -9.50 25.88 13.23
CA ASN A 143 -8.59 26.91 12.74
C ASN A 143 -7.13 26.53 13.04
N GLY A 144 -6.38 26.12 12.03
CA GLY A 144 -4.93 25.95 12.12
C GLY A 144 -4.24 27.33 12.31
N PRO A 145 -3.19 27.43 13.11
CA PRO A 145 -2.50 28.68 13.36
C PRO A 145 -1.82 29.18 12.07
N LYS A 146 -2.00 30.49 11.78
CA LYS A 146 -1.32 31.21 10.70
C LYS A 146 0.19 31.19 10.98
N ASN A 147 0.95 30.49 10.17
CA ASN A 147 2.41 30.52 10.21
C ASN A 147 2.93 31.89 9.80
N HIS A 148 3.57 32.59 10.72
CA HIS A 148 4.39 33.77 10.44
C HIS A 148 5.59 33.37 9.59
N ARG A 149 5.65 33.90 8.38
CA ARG A 149 6.82 33.83 7.49
C ARG A 149 7.93 34.73 8.04
N ILE A 150 9.08 34.12 8.36
CA ILE A 150 10.34 34.86 8.46
C ILE A 150 10.90 34.97 7.04
N GLY A 151 11.05 36.21 6.59
CA GLY A 151 11.48 36.52 5.23
C GLY A 151 12.97 36.24 5.01
N THR A 152 13.27 35.51 3.93
CA THR A 152 14.58 35.60 3.25
C THR A 152 14.35 35.93 1.80
N LYS A 153 15.01 37.02 1.36
CA LYS A 153 14.99 37.55 0.00
C LYS A 153 15.78 36.64 -0.97
N GLY A 154 15.15 36.31 -2.09
CA GLY A 154 15.82 36.22 -3.38
C GLY A 154 16.22 34.85 -3.90
N ARG A 155 15.36 34.26 -4.75
CA ARG A 155 15.67 33.78 -6.13
C ARG A 155 14.37 33.26 -6.78
N PRO A 156 14.10 33.55 -8.07
CA PRO A 156 12.89 33.10 -8.73
C PRO A 156 13.08 31.71 -9.33
N GLY A 157 12.07 30.86 -9.20
CA GLY A 157 11.96 29.61 -9.93
C GLY A 157 11.91 28.34 -9.07
N MET A 158 10.74 27.79 -9.00
CA MET A 158 10.23 26.50 -8.56
C MET A 158 9.38 26.55 -7.30
N SER A 159 8.07 26.55 -7.52
CA SER A 159 7.07 26.49 -6.47
C SER A 159 7.00 25.05 -5.92
N SER A 160 7.46 24.86 -4.69
CA SER A 160 7.16 23.67 -3.90
C SER A 160 5.68 23.67 -3.51
N ARG A 161 4.86 22.83 -4.14
CA ARG A 161 3.53 22.51 -3.62
C ARG A 161 3.65 21.40 -2.60
N GLY A 162 3.42 21.75 -1.34
CA GLY A 162 3.28 20.80 -0.25
C GLY A 162 2.08 19.89 -0.51
N MET A 163 2.24 18.57 -0.23
CA MET A 163 1.17 17.60 -0.13
C MET A 163 0.32 17.87 1.13
N GLY A 164 -0.47 18.93 1.08
CA GLY A 164 -1.58 19.13 1.99
C GLY A 164 -2.85 18.88 1.21
N GLY A 165 -3.67 17.95 1.65
CA GLY A 165 -5.04 17.63 1.21
C GLY A 165 -5.26 17.72 -0.30
N MET A 166 -5.52 16.60 -0.96
CA MET A 166 -5.98 16.59 -2.35
C MET A 166 -7.38 17.21 -2.47
N GLY A 167 -7.44 18.55 -2.33
CA GLY A 167 -8.42 19.35 -3.02
C GLY A 167 -7.80 19.67 -4.37
N ALA A 168 -8.29 19.08 -5.45
CA ALA A 168 -7.98 19.57 -6.77
C ALA A 168 -8.20 21.09 -6.78
N PRO A 169 -7.36 21.90 -7.47
CA PRO A 169 -7.71 23.26 -7.76
C PRO A 169 -8.96 23.18 -8.65
N GLY A 170 -10.13 23.21 -8.02
CA GLY A 170 -11.37 23.48 -8.74
C GLY A 170 -11.19 24.84 -9.38
N GLY A 171 -11.27 24.92 -10.69
CA GLY A 171 -11.45 26.18 -11.36
C GLY A 171 -12.61 26.88 -10.67
N SER A 172 -12.41 28.09 -10.21
CA SER A 172 -13.39 28.92 -9.50
C SER A 172 -14.46 29.50 -10.45
N GLY A 173 -14.74 28.81 -11.56
CA GLY A 173 -15.81 29.14 -12.48
C GLY A 173 -17.12 28.51 -12.00
N GLU A 174 -18.22 29.25 -12.01
CA GLU A 174 -19.55 28.72 -11.82
C GLU A 174 -19.80 27.62 -12.88
N LYS A 175 -20.05 26.38 -12.40
CA LYS A 175 -20.43 25.28 -13.28
C LYS A 175 -21.92 25.39 -13.57
N ARG A 176 -22.31 25.31 -14.84
CA ARG A 176 -23.71 25.15 -15.22
C ARG A 176 -24.07 23.68 -15.43
N VAL A 177 -25.33 23.38 -15.30
CA VAL A 177 -25.85 22.03 -15.59
C VAL A 177 -25.79 21.77 -17.09
N ALA A 178 -25.28 20.61 -17.48
CA ALA A 178 -25.18 20.20 -18.87
C ALA A 178 -26.59 19.96 -19.46
N THR A 179 -26.81 20.37 -20.69
CA THR A 179 -28.00 20.05 -21.47
C THR A 179 -28.03 18.56 -21.84
N ALA A 180 -29.17 18.04 -22.23
CA ALA A 180 -29.29 16.66 -22.71
C ALA A 180 -28.41 16.40 -23.96
N ALA A 181 -28.25 17.38 -24.84
CA ALA A 181 -27.38 17.28 -26.01
C ALA A 181 -25.90 17.16 -25.62
N GLU A 182 -25.44 17.96 -24.66
CA GLU A 182 -24.05 17.88 -24.16
C GLU A 182 -23.75 16.59 -23.42
N ILE A 183 -24.77 15.97 -22.80
CA ILE A 183 -24.64 14.64 -22.21
C ILE A 183 -24.49 13.60 -23.33
N GLN A 184 -25.25 13.71 -24.42
CA GLN A 184 -25.11 12.83 -25.58
C GLN A 184 -23.74 12.95 -26.24
N ASP A 185 -23.23 14.18 -26.44
CA ASP A 185 -21.87 14.41 -26.96
C ASP A 185 -20.82 13.76 -26.06
N TRP A 186 -20.97 13.88 -24.74
CA TRP A 186 -20.07 13.23 -23.77
C TRP A 186 -20.14 11.70 -23.84
N ILE A 187 -21.33 11.12 -24.01
CA ILE A 187 -21.53 9.67 -24.22
C ILE A 187 -20.82 9.21 -25.51
N GLU A 188 -21.01 9.91 -26.61
CA GLU A 188 -20.35 9.61 -27.88
C GLU A 188 -18.82 9.68 -27.76
N ASP A 189 -18.30 10.67 -27.07
CA ASP A 189 -16.87 10.80 -26.82
C ASP A 189 -16.28 9.59 -26.07
N ILE A 190 -16.94 9.15 -24.98
CA ILE A 190 -16.48 7.98 -24.22
C ILE A 190 -16.61 6.70 -25.05
N ALA A 191 -17.65 6.57 -25.83
CA ALA A 191 -17.87 5.40 -26.68
C ALA A 191 -16.83 5.33 -27.82
N ASN A 192 -16.43 6.48 -28.37
CA ASN A 192 -15.35 6.57 -29.38
C ASN A 192 -13.97 6.27 -28.75
N ASP A 193 -13.73 6.67 -27.49
CA ASP A 193 -12.52 6.26 -26.75
C ASP A 193 -12.45 4.73 -26.64
N ALA A 194 -13.56 4.07 -26.34
CA ALA A 194 -13.63 2.61 -26.27
C ALA A 194 -13.35 1.95 -27.64
N LEU A 195 -13.84 2.53 -28.72
CA LEU A 195 -13.55 2.06 -30.08
C LEU A 195 -12.07 2.22 -30.42
N GLU A 196 -11.43 3.31 -30.02
CA GLU A 196 -10.00 3.52 -30.18
C GLU A 196 -9.19 2.51 -29.39
N TYR A 197 -9.53 2.25 -28.11
CA TYR A 197 -8.87 1.20 -27.33
C TYR A 197 -8.97 -0.18 -27.99
N ARG A 198 -10.14 -0.53 -28.51
CA ARG A 198 -10.31 -1.75 -29.28
C ARG A 198 -9.40 -1.77 -30.52
N GLY A 199 -9.28 -0.64 -31.21
CA GLY A 199 -8.40 -0.48 -32.38
C GLY A 199 -6.90 -0.66 -32.06
N LEU A 200 -6.49 -0.35 -30.84
CA LEU A 200 -5.13 -0.58 -30.35
C LEU A 200 -4.85 -2.00 -29.88
N GLY A 201 -5.89 -2.84 -29.78
CA GLY A 201 -5.77 -4.24 -29.38
C GLY A 201 -6.19 -4.55 -27.95
N PHE A 202 -6.77 -3.60 -27.20
CA PHE A 202 -7.37 -3.93 -25.90
C PHE A 202 -8.58 -4.85 -26.06
N ASP A 203 -8.80 -5.71 -25.08
CA ASP A 203 -9.90 -6.68 -25.05
C ASP A 203 -11.07 -6.21 -24.22
N VAL A 204 -10.79 -5.37 -23.22
CA VAL A 204 -11.75 -4.94 -22.20
C VAL A 204 -11.66 -3.43 -21.99
N VAL A 205 -12.79 -2.73 -22.03
CA VAL A 205 -12.89 -1.38 -21.48
C VAL A 205 -13.51 -1.44 -20.09
N GLU A 206 -12.89 -0.79 -19.11
CA GLU A 206 -13.49 -0.62 -17.79
C GLU A 206 -13.98 0.81 -17.63
N ILE A 207 -15.25 0.95 -17.31
CA ILE A 207 -15.92 2.22 -17.05
C ILE A 207 -16.42 2.27 -15.61
N THR A 208 -16.75 3.46 -15.14
CA THR A 208 -17.58 3.68 -13.94
C THR A 208 -18.93 4.21 -14.38
N PRO A 209 -20.00 4.07 -13.58
CA PRO A 209 -21.26 4.75 -13.87
C PRO A 209 -21.03 6.24 -14.12
N ILE A 210 -21.58 6.78 -15.20
CA ILE A 210 -21.46 8.19 -15.56
C ILE A 210 -22.68 8.99 -15.11
N GLY A 211 -22.45 10.26 -14.78
CA GLY A 211 -23.47 11.16 -14.27
C GLY A 211 -23.78 10.94 -12.77
N ASP A 212 -24.83 11.59 -12.29
CA ASP A 212 -25.31 11.46 -10.92
C ASP A 212 -26.41 10.38 -10.86
N VAL A 213 -26.00 9.12 -10.75
CA VAL A 213 -26.94 7.97 -10.77
C VAL A 213 -27.73 7.82 -9.47
N GLY A 214 -27.23 8.35 -8.35
CA GLY A 214 -27.80 8.21 -7.02
C GLY A 214 -28.92 9.21 -6.69
N ALA A 215 -29.39 9.16 -5.44
CA ALA A 215 -30.41 10.06 -4.89
C ALA A 215 -29.98 11.54 -4.86
N ALA A 216 -28.71 11.83 -5.15
CA ALA A 216 -28.19 13.19 -5.27
C ALA A 216 -28.54 13.87 -6.60
N ASN A 217 -29.05 13.12 -7.58
CA ASN A 217 -29.45 13.65 -8.88
C ASN A 217 -30.63 14.63 -8.73
N THR A 218 -30.44 15.88 -9.15
CA THR A 218 -31.43 16.94 -9.04
C THR A 218 -32.12 17.28 -10.39
N ARG A 219 -31.80 16.50 -11.44
CA ARG A 219 -32.36 16.76 -12.77
C ARG A 219 -33.83 16.44 -12.84
N THR A 220 -34.56 17.21 -13.67
CA THR A 220 -36.00 17.06 -13.93
C THR A 220 -36.32 16.64 -15.37
N ASP A 221 -35.28 16.46 -16.19
CA ASP A 221 -35.37 15.97 -17.55
C ASP A 221 -35.23 14.43 -17.65
N GLN A 222 -34.99 13.91 -18.85
CA GLN A 222 -34.87 12.46 -19.12
C GLN A 222 -33.73 11.77 -18.37
N TYR A 223 -32.81 12.51 -17.74
CA TYR A 223 -31.69 11.98 -16.95
C TYR A 223 -31.88 12.12 -15.44
N GLY A 224 -33.08 12.44 -14.98
CA GLY A 224 -33.43 12.61 -13.57
C GLY A 224 -34.77 12.04 -13.17
N GLY A 225 -35.08 12.07 -11.88
CA GLY A 225 -36.33 11.56 -11.30
C GLY A 225 -36.28 10.07 -11.02
N SER A 226 -36.89 9.22 -11.86
CA SER A 226 -36.94 7.78 -11.64
C SER A 226 -35.57 7.11 -11.66
N LEU A 227 -35.48 5.88 -11.13
CA LEU A 227 -34.23 5.11 -11.14
C LEU A 227 -33.70 4.92 -12.56
N GLU A 228 -34.58 4.52 -13.49
CA GLU A 228 -34.26 4.29 -14.90
C GLU A 228 -33.69 5.56 -15.55
N ASN A 229 -34.31 6.71 -15.28
CA ASN A 229 -33.88 7.99 -15.82
C ASN A 229 -32.52 8.41 -15.25
N ARG A 230 -32.27 8.22 -13.93
CA ARG A 230 -30.95 8.49 -13.32
C ARG A 230 -29.86 7.57 -13.88
N CYS A 231 -30.19 6.33 -14.22
CA CYS A 231 -29.30 5.37 -14.84
C CYS A 231 -29.15 5.54 -16.35
N ARG A 232 -30.02 6.30 -17.02
CA ARG A 232 -30.14 6.40 -18.48
C ARG A 232 -28.82 6.76 -19.18
N ALA A 233 -28.08 7.75 -18.70
CA ALA A 233 -26.82 8.15 -19.33
C ALA A 233 -25.81 6.99 -19.37
N THR A 234 -25.70 6.23 -18.28
CA THR A 234 -24.85 5.03 -18.22
C THR A 234 -25.40 3.94 -19.15
N THR A 235 -26.69 3.70 -19.18
CA THR A 235 -27.32 2.71 -20.07
C THR A 235 -27.08 3.04 -21.55
N GLU A 236 -27.27 4.29 -21.95
CA GLU A 236 -27.03 4.77 -23.32
C GLU A 236 -25.55 4.62 -23.71
N LEU A 237 -24.62 4.94 -22.80
CA LEU A 237 -23.20 4.73 -23.00
C LEU A 237 -22.86 3.26 -23.24
N LEU A 238 -23.34 2.36 -22.39
CA LEU A 238 -23.10 0.91 -22.49
C LEU A 238 -23.64 0.36 -23.83
N ALA A 239 -24.87 0.71 -24.17
CA ALA A 239 -25.48 0.32 -25.45
C ALA A 239 -24.66 0.85 -26.63
N ARG A 240 -24.15 2.08 -26.55
CA ARG A 240 -23.36 2.70 -27.62
C ARG A 240 -22.00 2.02 -27.76
N ILE A 241 -21.30 1.74 -26.67
CA ILE A 241 -20.03 0.96 -26.70
C ILE A 241 -20.29 -0.41 -27.33
N ARG A 242 -21.34 -1.11 -26.93
CA ARG A 242 -21.69 -2.43 -27.47
C ARG A 242 -21.96 -2.36 -28.99
N ALA A 243 -22.65 -1.33 -29.45
CA ALA A 243 -22.95 -1.12 -30.86
C ALA A 243 -21.69 -0.83 -31.69
N LEU A 244 -20.73 -0.05 -31.16
CA LEU A 244 -19.50 0.30 -31.85
C LEU A 244 -18.46 -0.82 -31.80
N CYS A 245 -18.32 -1.47 -30.65
CA CYS A 245 -17.24 -2.42 -30.39
C CYS A 245 -17.63 -3.89 -30.58
N GLY A 246 -18.93 -4.20 -30.66
CA GLY A 246 -19.43 -5.56 -30.84
C GLY A 246 -19.31 -6.46 -29.60
N PRO A 247 -19.71 -7.75 -29.73
CA PRO A 247 -19.87 -8.64 -28.58
C PRO A 247 -18.55 -9.19 -28.00
N TYR A 248 -17.49 -9.23 -28.77
CA TYR A 248 -16.18 -9.78 -28.33
C TYR A 248 -15.33 -8.77 -27.57
N PHE A 249 -15.66 -7.49 -27.63
CA PHE A 249 -15.01 -6.46 -26.83
C PHE A 249 -15.76 -6.35 -25.48
N LEU A 250 -15.11 -6.79 -24.41
CA LEU A 250 -15.74 -6.90 -23.11
C LEU A 250 -15.92 -5.53 -22.43
N ILE A 251 -17.03 -5.37 -21.72
CA ILE A 251 -17.31 -4.19 -20.91
C ILE A 251 -17.21 -4.59 -19.42
N SER A 252 -16.21 -4.06 -18.75
CA SER A 252 -16.09 -4.11 -17.29
C SER A 252 -16.68 -2.86 -16.67
N MET A 253 -17.41 -2.99 -15.58
CA MET A 253 -17.87 -1.85 -14.81
C MET A 253 -17.29 -1.88 -13.40
N GLN A 254 -16.44 -0.90 -13.10
CA GLN A 254 -15.93 -0.73 -11.74
C GLN A 254 -16.97 0.00 -10.88
N VAL A 255 -17.39 -0.63 -9.80
CA VAL A 255 -18.37 -0.08 -8.86
C VAL A 255 -17.82 -0.09 -7.44
N THR A 256 -18.12 0.97 -6.69
CA THR A 256 -17.99 0.97 -5.25
C THR A 256 -19.30 0.47 -4.67
N ALA A 257 -19.29 -0.64 -3.95
CA ALA A 257 -20.51 -1.24 -3.39
C ALA A 257 -21.24 -0.25 -2.48
N ALA A 258 -22.58 -0.38 -2.41
CA ALA A 258 -23.45 0.41 -1.56
C ALA A 258 -23.26 1.95 -1.72
N PHE A 259 -22.90 2.40 -2.93
CA PHE A 259 -22.79 3.84 -3.24
C PHE A 259 -24.14 4.56 -3.21
N ASP A 260 -25.23 3.82 -3.35
CA ASP A 260 -26.62 4.26 -3.24
C ASP A 260 -27.44 3.11 -2.63
N PRO A 261 -28.55 3.37 -1.88
CA PRO A 261 -29.43 2.31 -1.38
C PRO A 261 -29.99 1.36 -2.46
N GLN A 262 -30.18 1.86 -3.69
CA GLN A 262 -30.69 1.11 -4.83
C GLN A 262 -29.59 0.57 -5.77
N TRP A 263 -28.35 0.45 -5.28
CA TRP A 263 -27.20 0.11 -6.15
C TRP A 263 -27.34 -1.27 -6.85
N ILE A 264 -27.99 -2.24 -6.22
CA ILE A 264 -28.23 -3.57 -6.83
C ILE A 264 -29.20 -3.45 -8.00
N GLU A 265 -30.31 -2.72 -7.80
CA GLU A 265 -31.29 -2.45 -8.85
C GLU A 265 -30.68 -1.70 -10.02
N MET A 266 -29.79 -0.73 -9.76
CA MET A 266 -29.03 -0.03 -10.79
C MET A 266 -28.16 -1.00 -11.61
N LEU A 267 -27.41 -1.89 -10.95
CA LEU A 267 -26.58 -2.85 -11.66
C LEU A 267 -27.42 -3.81 -12.51
N LYS A 268 -28.61 -4.20 -12.05
CA LYS A 268 -29.53 -5.02 -12.84
C LYS A 268 -30.00 -4.34 -14.13
N LEU A 269 -30.17 -3.01 -14.12
CA LEU A 269 -30.50 -2.25 -15.34
C LEU A 269 -29.38 -2.29 -16.39
N TRP A 270 -28.14 -2.50 -15.97
CA TRP A 270 -26.96 -2.54 -16.86
C TRP A 270 -26.46 -3.95 -17.19
N ASP A 271 -27.05 -4.99 -16.54
CA ASP A 271 -26.58 -6.37 -16.60
C ASP A 271 -26.63 -7.01 -18.02
N GLU A 272 -27.48 -6.48 -18.92
CA GLU A 272 -27.54 -6.92 -20.31
C GLU A 272 -26.34 -6.44 -21.15
N TYR A 273 -25.64 -5.38 -20.72
CA TYR A 273 -24.50 -4.79 -21.43
C TYR A 273 -23.16 -5.09 -20.80
N VAL A 274 -23.12 -5.31 -19.49
CA VAL A 274 -21.89 -5.47 -18.70
C VAL A 274 -21.49 -6.94 -18.65
N ASP A 275 -20.23 -7.22 -18.98
CA ASP A 275 -19.66 -8.58 -18.93
C ASP A 275 -19.02 -8.87 -17.56
N ILE A 276 -18.43 -7.85 -16.92
CA ILE A 276 -17.73 -7.99 -15.62
C ILE A 276 -18.12 -6.83 -14.69
N TYR A 277 -18.61 -7.13 -13.50
CA TYR A 277 -18.66 -6.15 -12.41
C TYR A 277 -17.42 -6.26 -11.54
N HIS A 278 -16.58 -5.25 -11.57
CA HIS A 278 -15.39 -5.11 -10.72
C HIS A 278 -15.77 -4.38 -9.43
N VAL A 279 -16.11 -5.15 -8.40
CA VAL A 279 -16.73 -4.63 -7.16
C VAL A 279 -15.67 -4.30 -6.12
N ARG A 280 -15.67 -3.04 -5.70
CA ARG A 280 -14.83 -2.54 -4.58
C ARG A 280 -15.72 -2.31 -3.35
N PRO A 281 -15.19 -2.52 -2.13
CA PRO A 281 -15.96 -2.21 -0.93
C PRO A 281 -16.15 -0.69 -0.80
N PRO A 282 -17.20 -0.25 -0.07
CA PRO A 282 -17.39 1.16 0.22
C PRO A 282 -16.18 1.71 0.97
N ARG A 283 -15.86 2.97 0.72
CA ARG A 283 -14.83 3.70 1.47
C ARG A 283 -15.53 4.45 2.58
N SER A 284 -15.28 4.10 3.82
CA SER A 284 -15.55 5.01 4.91
C SER A 284 -14.45 6.09 4.94
N TYR A 285 -14.85 7.32 5.27
CA TYR A 285 -13.92 8.45 5.34
C TYR A 285 -12.78 8.12 6.31
N GLY A 286 -11.53 8.10 5.81
CA GLY A 286 -10.36 7.77 6.60
C GLY A 286 -9.98 6.30 6.65
N GLU A 287 -10.77 5.39 6.11
CA GLU A 287 -10.42 3.98 5.99
C GLU A 287 -10.12 3.61 4.54
N HIS A 288 -8.91 3.08 4.30
CA HIS A 288 -8.69 2.29 3.10
C HIS A 288 -9.13 0.86 3.44
N PRO A 289 -10.27 0.35 2.93
CA PRO A 289 -10.86 -0.92 3.36
C PRO A 289 -9.91 -2.11 3.22
N SER A 290 -8.87 -1.97 2.42
CA SER A 290 -7.88 -3.00 2.17
C SER A 290 -6.64 -2.92 3.06
N THR A 291 -6.51 -1.88 3.90
CA THR A 291 -5.33 -1.68 4.77
C THR A 291 -5.52 -2.40 6.11
N TYR A 292 -6.75 -2.55 6.58
CA TYR A 292 -7.11 -3.00 7.93
C TYR A 292 -8.02 -4.24 7.95
N ILE A 293 -7.75 -5.20 7.08
CA ILE A 293 -8.39 -6.50 7.19
C ILE A 293 -7.59 -7.31 8.19
N PHE A 294 -8.24 -7.74 9.24
CA PHE A 294 -7.69 -8.70 10.18
C PHE A 294 -7.73 -10.10 9.56
N PRO A 295 -6.80 -11.00 9.91
CA PRO A 295 -6.72 -12.34 9.31
C PRO A 295 -8.00 -13.16 9.42
N GLU A 296 -8.77 -12.92 10.50
CA GLU A 296 -10.04 -13.59 10.80
C GLU A 296 -11.24 -13.02 10.02
N GLN A 297 -11.07 -11.90 9.32
CA GLN A 297 -12.15 -11.26 8.57
C GLN A 297 -12.08 -11.60 7.10
N ASP A 298 -13.23 -11.90 6.50
CA ASP A 298 -13.34 -11.99 5.05
C ASP A 298 -13.03 -10.62 4.40
N PRO A 299 -12.41 -10.60 3.21
CA PRO A 299 -12.24 -9.37 2.44
C PRO A 299 -13.57 -8.59 2.30
N PRO A 300 -13.59 -7.29 2.57
CA PRO A 300 -14.84 -6.53 2.75
C PRO A 300 -15.70 -6.44 1.50
N SER A 301 -15.15 -6.72 0.31
CA SER A 301 -15.93 -6.81 -0.92
C SER A 301 -16.82 -8.06 -0.99
N LEU A 302 -16.47 -9.15 -0.29
CA LEU A 302 -17.16 -10.43 -0.45
C LEU A 302 -18.64 -10.41 -0.03
N GLN A 303 -18.99 -9.67 1.01
CA GLN A 303 -20.39 -9.50 1.39
C GLN A 303 -21.22 -8.82 0.28
N HIS A 304 -20.61 -7.88 -0.43
CA HIS A 304 -21.27 -7.13 -1.49
C HIS A 304 -21.35 -7.92 -2.79
N THR A 305 -20.27 -8.64 -3.16
CA THR A 305 -20.30 -9.51 -4.33
C THR A 305 -21.28 -10.66 -4.15
N LYS A 306 -21.36 -11.22 -2.93
CA LYS A 306 -22.36 -12.24 -2.61
C LYS A 306 -23.79 -11.67 -2.75
N ALA A 307 -24.05 -10.46 -2.30
CA ALA A 307 -25.37 -9.85 -2.44
C ALA A 307 -25.78 -9.70 -3.93
N LEU A 308 -24.84 -9.39 -4.82
CA LEU A 308 -25.10 -9.37 -6.28
C LEU A 308 -25.38 -10.77 -6.84
N LYS A 309 -24.63 -11.78 -6.41
CA LYS A 309 -24.87 -13.18 -6.80
C LYS A 309 -26.25 -13.64 -6.36
N ASP A 310 -26.63 -13.35 -5.10
CA ASP A 310 -27.93 -13.70 -4.54
C ASP A 310 -29.08 -12.95 -5.22
N ALA A 311 -28.82 -11.75 -5.73
CA ALA A 311 -29.78 -10.96 -6.51
C ALA A 311 -29.95 -11.45 -7.96
N GLY A 312 -29.16 -12.43 -8.41
CA GLY A 312 -29.27 -13.04 -9.75
C GLY A 312 -28.71 -12.17 -10.86
N VAL A 313 -27.66 -11.39 -10.60
CA VAL A 313 -26.89 -10.68 -11.64
C VAL A 313 -26.16 -11.72 -12.51
N ASN A 314 -26.24 -11.58 -13.85
CA ASN A 314 -25.70 -12.54 -14.81
C ASN A 314 -24.23 -12.30 -15.17
N ALA A 315 -23.81 -11.04 -15.18
CA ALA A 315 -22.42 -10.69 -15.44
C ALA A 315 -21.45 -11.37 -14.45
N VAL A 316 -20.21 -11.59 -14.86
CA VAL A 316 -19.17 -12.12 -13.98
C VAL A 316 -18.88 -11.13 -12.86
N ILE A 317 -18.91 -11.60 -11.62
CA ILE A 317 -18.70 -10.75 -10.45
C ILE A 317 -17.28 -10.92 -9.92
N GLY A 318 -16.47 -9.87 -10.12
CA GLY A 318 -15.09 -9.77 -9.66
C GLY A 318 -15.00 -9.01 -8.33
N ALA A 319 -14.48 -9.66 -7.29
CA ALA A 319 -14.22 -9.04 -6.00
C ALA A 319 -12.84 -8.37 -5.97
N ALA A 320 -12.76 -7.16 -5.43
CA ALA A 320 -11.47 -6.45 -5.28
C ALA A 320 -11.23 -5.98 -3.85
N CYS A 321 -9.98 -5.66 -3.57
CA CYS A 321 -9.46 -5.18 -2.29
C CYS A 321 -9.39 -6.23 -1.18
N GLY A 322 -8.21 -6.31 -0.58
CA GLY A 322 -7.95 -7.12 0.61
C GLY A 322 -7.51 -8.55 0.39
N PHE A 323 -7.51 -9.03 -0.83
CA PHE A 323 -7.07 -10.40 -1.13
C PHE A 323 -5.55 -10.55 -1.13
N GLN A 324 -5.10 -11.63 -0.55
CA GLN A 324 -3.69 -12.03 -0.50
C GLN A 324 -3.54 -13.54 -0.27
N ASP A 325 -4.37 -14.12 0.60
CA ASP A 325 -4.33 -15.52 0.97
C ASP A 325 -5.05 -16.36 -0.07
N PRO A 326 -4.38 -17.31 -0.74
CA PRO A 326 -5.00 -18.12 -1.78
C PRO A 326 -6.10 -19.06 -1.24
N ASP A 327 -6.05 -19.48 0.02
CA ASP A 327 -7.11 -20.27 0.63
C ASP A 327 -8.40 -19.47 0.82
N VAL A 328 -8.27 -18.19 1.16
CA VAL A 328 -9.43 -17.26 1.24
C VAL A 328 -10.05 -17.07 -0.15
N ILE A 329 -9.23 -16.93 -1.19
CA ILE A 329 -9.69 -16.75 -2.57
C ILE A 329 -10.38 -18.02 -3.07
N GLU A 330 -9.76 -19.19 -2.90
CA GLU A 330 -10.33 -20.49 -3.33
C GLU A 330 -11.69 -20.72 -2.68
N ARG A 331 -11.78 -20.54 -1.34
CA ARG A 331 -13.02 -20.67 -0.58
C ARG A 331 -14.10 -19.66 -1.03
N ALA A 332 -13.73 -18.41 -1.28
CA ALA A 332 -14.68 -17.40 -1.71
C ALA A 332 -15.33 -17.72 -3.06
N ILE A 333 -14.55 -18.26 -4.00
CA ILE A 333 -15.06 -18.71 -5.31
C ILE A 333 -15.87 -20.01 -5.15
N GLU A 334 -15.43 -20.95 -4.33
CA GLU A 334 -16.13 -22.21 -4.09
C GLU A 334 -17.49 -22.01 -3.44
N GLU A 335 -17.60 -21.09 -2.48
CA GLU A 335 -18.84 -20.72 -1.79
C GLU A 335 -19.75 -19.81 -2.65
N GLY A 336 -19.34 -19.48 -3.89
CA GLY A 336 -20.11 -18.61 -4.79
C GLY A 336 -20.24 -17.17 -4.30
N LYS A 337 -19.30 -16.69 -3.47
CA LYS A 337 -19.27 -15.29 -3.03
C LYS A 337 -18.83 -14.35 -4.14
N CYS A 338 -18.01 -14.82 -5.08
CA CYS A 338 -17.59 -14.11 -6.28
C CYS A 338 -17.21 -15.12 -7.38
N ASP A 339 -17.05 -14.65 -8.61
CA ASP A 339 -16.65 -15.49 -9.74
C ASP A 339 -15.15 -15.40 -10.00
N MET A 340 -14.54 -14.23 -9.73
CA MET A 340 -13.12 -13.97 -9.87
C MET A 340 -12.65 -12.91 -8.86
N VAL A 341 -11.34 -12.73 -8.78
CA VAL A 341 -10.72 -11.77 -7.84
C VAL A 341 -9.74 -10.86 -8.58
N PHE A 342 -9.80 -9.57 -8.31
CA PHE A 342 -8.86 -8.59 -8.79
C PHE A 342 -7.91 -8.12 -7.67
N MET A 343 -6.61 -8.20 -7.90
CA MET A 343 -5.58 -7.81 -6.95
C MET A 343 -4.57 -6.84 -7.58
N ALA A 344 -4.02 -5.93 -6.78
CA ALA A 344 -2.93 -5.05 -7.19
C ALA A 344 -1.70 -5.26 -6.30
N ARG A 345 -1.82 -4.98 -5.01
CA ARG A 345 -0.68 -4.97 -4.07
C ARG A 345 -0.01 -6.32 -3.91
N THR A 346 -0.74 -7.41 -4.07
CA THR A 346 -0.19 -8.76 -4.03
C THR A 346 0.79 -8.98 -5.18
N TYR A 347 0.47 -8.55 -6.39
CA TYR A 347 1.40 -8.61 -7.54
C TYR A 347 2.58 -7.64 -7.36
N ASN A 348 2.39 -6.49 -6.70
CA ASN A 348 3.50 -5.58 -6.42
C ASN A 348 4.54 -6.20 -5.49
N CYS A 349 4.14 -7.00 -4.52
CA CYS A 349 5.09 -7.65 -3.60
C CYS A 349 5.56 -9.02 -4.08
N ASP A 350 4.79 -9.70 -4.92
CA ASP A 350 5.13 -11.01 -5.45
C ASP A 350 4.62 -11.17 -6.90
N PRO A 351 5.42 -10.82 -7.92
CA PRO A 351 5.04 -11.02 -9.32
C PRO A 351 4.74 -12.49 -9.67
N ASP A 352 5.37 -13.44 -8.96
CA ASP A 352 5.23 -14.88 -9.17
C ASP A 352 4.05 -15.49 -8.37
N TYR A 353 3.19 -14.67 -7.78
CA TYR A 353 2.11 -15.10 -6.91
C TYR A 353 1.31 -16.28 -7.46
N LEU A 354 0.78 -16.14 -8.69
CA LEU A 354 -0.07 -17.19 -9.26
C LEU A 354 0.74 -18.39 -9.74
N GLN A 355 1.99 -18.20 -10.18
CA GLN A 355 2.90 -19.30 -10.48
C GLN A 355 3.15 -20.18 -9.25
N LYS A 356 3.35 -19.56 -8.08
CA LYS A 356 3.51 -20.30 -6.81
C LYS A 356 2.24 -21.08 -6.43
N ILE A 357 1.06 -20.55 -6.75
CA ILE A 357 -0.21 -21.27 -6.58
C ILE A 357 -0.29 -22.48 -7.53
N ILE A 358 0.05 -22.31 -8.81
CA ILE A 358 0.10 -23.38 -9.82
C ILE A 358 1.05 -24.49 -9.37
N GLU A 359 2.18 -24.13 -8.81
CA GLU A 359 3.20 -25.07 -8.30
C GLU A 359 2.89 -25.60 -6.89
N GLN A 360 1.75 -25.24 -6.31
CA GLN A 360 1.33 -25.62 -4.96
C GLN A 360 2.33 -25.25 -3.86
N ARG A 361 2.94 -24.06 -3.97
CA ARG A 361 3.90 -23.47 -3.02
C ARG A 361 3.36 -22.18 -2.36
N PRO A 362 2.19 -22.21 -1.68
CA PRO A 362 1.59 -21.01 -1.10
C PRO A 362 2.46 -20.36 -0.01
N ASP A 363 3.25 -21.17 0.71
CA ASP A 363 4.15 -20.69 1.77
C ASP A 363 5.34 -19.88 1.23
N ASP A 364 5.61 -19.95 -0.07
CA ASP A 364 6.65 -19.16 -0.74
C ASP A 364 6.14 -17.77 -1.18
N ILE A 365 4.84 -17.53 -1.13
CA ILE A 365 4.26 -16.24 -1.50
C ILE A 365 4.72 -15.16 -0.52
N THR A 366 5.34 -14.11 -1.06
CA THR A 366 5.80 -12.95 -0.28
C THR A 366 4.60 -12.18 0.27
N PRO A 367 4.42 -12.06 1.60
CA PRO A 367 3.27 -11.36 2.15
C PRO A 367 3.36 -9.83 1.97
N CYS A 368 2.25 -9.22 1.59
CA CYS A 368 2.11 -7.77 1.56
C CYS A 368 1.91 -7.21 2.97
N LEU A 369 2.69 -6.21 3.37
CA LEU A 369 2.55 -5.53 4.67
C LEU A 369 1.33 -4.64 4.78
N ARG A 370 0.65 -4.34 3.67
CA ARG A 370 -0.46 -3.36 3.59
C ARG A 370 -0.08 -1.95 4.03
N CYS A 371 1.20 -1.60 3.88
CA CYS A 371 1.82 -0.35 4.29
C CYS A 371 1.56 0.84 3.35
N ASP A 372 0.86 0.63 2.23
CA ASP A 372 0.55 1.60 1.19
C ASP A 372 1.76 2.31 0.53
N CYS A 373 2.99 1.86 0.76
CA CYS A 373 4.20 2.40 0.11
C CYS A 373 4.09 2.37 -1.43
N CYS A 374 3.35 1.41 -1.99
CA CYS A 374 3.13 1.31 -3.43
C CYS A 374 2.39 2.52 -4.04
N HIS A 375 1.75 3.37 -3.25
CA HIS A 375 1.23 4.67 -3.70
C HIS A 375 2.34 5.63 -4.17
N SER A 376 3.59 5.37 -3.77
CA SER A 376 4.77 6.11 -4.21
C SER A 376 5.63 5.30 -5.19
N ALA A 377 5.04 4.34 -5.91
CA ALA A 377 5.70 3.43 -6.86
C ALA A 377 6.88 2.63 -6.26
N ILE A 378 6.78 2.25 -4.98
CA ILE A 378 7.79 1.47 -4.27
C ILE A 378 7.10 0.41 -3.40
N CYS A 379 7.76 -0.72 -3.19
CA CYS A 379 7.26 -1.77 -2.30
C CYS A 379 8.18 -1.95 -1.10
N ALA A 380 7.60 -2.13 0.10
CA ALA A 380 8.38 -2.34 1.31
C ALA A 380 9.03 -3.72 1.39
N VAL A 381 8.50 -4.71 0.69
CA VAL A 381 8.95 -6.11 0.74
C VAL A 381 9.53 -6.62 -0.59
N ASN A 382 9.20 -5.98 -1.70
CA ASN A 382 9.79 -6.27 -3.02
C ASN A 382 10.77 -5.13 -3.39
N PRO A 383 12.08 -5.31 -3.21
CA PRO A 383 13.07 -4.26 -3.45
C PRO A 383 13.24 -3.88 -4.92
N ILE A 384 12.79 -4.74 -5.84
CA ILE A 384 12.93 -4.51 -7.29
C ILE A 384 11.65 -4.00 -7.94
N PHE A 385 10.59 -3.78 -7.18
CA PHE A 385 9.34 -3.27 -7.73
C PHE A 385 9.54 -1.95 -8.49
N GLY A 386 9.23 -1.93 -9.77
CA GLY A 386 9.53 -0.83 -10.70
C GLY A 386 10.94 -0.86 -11.30
N LEU A 387 11.78 -1.83 -10.94
CA LEU A 387 13.15 -2.01 -11.42
C LEU A 387 13.36 -3.38 -12.06
N GLU A 388 12.30 -4.05 -12.49
CA GLU A 388 12.31 -5.41 -13.01
C GLU A 388 13.18 -5.55 -14.25
N ASN A 389 13.28 -4.50 -15.06
CA ASN A 389 14.16 -4.45 -16.23
C ASN A 389 15.66 -4.34 -15.90
N VAL A 390 15.99 -3.82 -14.70
CA VAL A 390 17.38 -3.65 -14.23
C VAL A 390 17.88 -4.93 -13.56
N PHE A 391 16.98 -5.60 -12.83
CA PHE A 391 17.27 -6.77 -12.02
C PHE A 391 16.63 -8.05 -12.55
N ASP A 392 16.42 -8.16 -13.86
CA ASP A 392 15.82 -9.33 -14.52
C ASP A 392 16.56 -10.63 -14.17
N ASP A 393 17.86 -10.53 -13.95
CA ASP A 393 18.74 -11.63 -13.57
C ASP A 393 19.11 -11.63 -12.07
N MET A 394 18.28 -11.02 -11.25
CA MET A 394 18.50 -10.83 -9.80
C MET A 394 18.95 -12.09 -9.08
N PHE A 395 18.46 -13.24 -9.49
CA PHE A 395 18.75 -14.53 -8.88
C PHE A 395 19.71 -15.39 -9.70
N ARG A 396 20.42 -14.80 -10.69
CA ARG A 396 21.49 -15.53 -11.36
C ARG A 396 22.56 -15.96 -10.35
N PRO A 397 22.97 -17.23 -10.36
CA PRO A 397 24.07 -17.67 -9.54
C PRO A 397 25.30 -16.79 -9.76
N SER A 398 25.93 -16.41 -8.68
CA SER A 398 27.24 -15.74 -8.72
C SER A 398 28.27 -16.64 -9.40
N LYS A 399 29.23 -16.06 -10.14
CA LYS A 399 30.30 -16.80 -10.85
C LYS A 399 31.31 -17.51 -9.93
N GLY A 400 31.00 -17.68 -8.67
CA GLY A 400 31.79 -18.39 -7.67
C GLY A 400 31.14 -18.25 -6.33
N GLY A 401 30.79 -19.37 -5.69
CA GLY A 401 30.20 -19.35 -4.35
C GLY A 401 31.16 -18.72 -3.34
N LYS A 402 30.79 -17.59 -2.75
CA LYS A 402 31.53 -16.95 -1.65
C LYS A 402 30.99 -17.46 -0.30
N LYS A 403 31.84 -17.42 0.72
CA LYS A 403 31.43 -17.60 2.11
C LYS A 403 31.07 -16.23 2.69
N VAL A 404 29.82 -16.03 3.07
CA VAL A 404 29.28 -14.73 3.51
C VAL A 404 28.84 -14.81 4.97
N ALA A 405 29.31 -13.87 5.80
CA ALA A 405 28.81 -13.69 7.15
C ALA A 405 27.79 -12.55 7.18
N VAL A 406 26.62 -12.80 7.76
CA VAL A 406 25.59 -11.79 8.02
C VAL A 406 25.46 -11.60 9.53
N ILE A 407 25.62 -10.36 10.02
CA ILE A 407 25.64 -10.04 11.45
C ILE A 407 24.33 -9.34 11.83
N GLY A 408 23.46 -10.06 12.53
CA GLY A 408 22.13 -9.62 12.97
C GLY A 408 21.00 -10.27 12.19
N GLY A 409 20.07 -10.91 12.90
CA GLY A 409 18.93 -11.67 12.39
C GLY A 409 17.63 -10.86 12.27
N GLY A 410 17.73 -9.53 12.13
CA GLY A 410 16.58 -8.68 11.82
C GLY A 410 16.19 -8.75 10.33
N PRO A 411 15.13 -8.02 9.89
CA PRO A 411 14.66 -8.07 8.51
C PRO A 411 15.75 -7.77 7.47
N ALA A 412 16.64 -6.82 7.73
CA ALA A 412 17.76 -6.53 6.83
C ALA A 412 18.73 -7.71 6.71
N GLY A 413 19.09 -8.34 7.84
CA GLY A 413 20.00 -9.49 7.83
C GLY A 413 19.38 -10.71 7.17
N MET A 414 18.13 -11.03 7.48
CA MET A 414 17.41 -12.13 6.84
C MET A 414 17.29 -11.93 5.34
N ARG A 415 16.92 -10.72 4.88
CA ARG A 415 16.86 -10.40 3.45
C ARG A 415 18.22 -10.55 2.77
N ALA A 416 19.30 -10.05 3.38
CA ALA A 416 20.64 -10.21 2.85
C ALA A 416 21.05 -11.69 2.75
N ALA A 417 20.78 -12.46 3.80
CA ALA A 417 21.08 -13.89 3.83
C ALA A 417 20.32 -14.66 2.74
N MET A 418 19.02 -14.37 2.57
CA MET A 418 18.20 -14.97 1.52
C MET A 418 18.77 -14.68 0.13
N VAL A 419 19.04 -13.41 -0.20
CA VAL A 419 19.55 -13.03 -1.53
C VAL A 419 20.91 -13.64 -1.81
N CYS A 420 21.82 -13.63 -0.84
CA CYS A 420 23.12 -14.29 -0.98
C CYS A 420 22.98 -15.80 -1.22
N ALA A 421 22.12 -16.48 -0.46
CA ALA A 421 21.88 -17.93 -0.63
C ALA A 421 21.24 -18.25 -1.99
N GLN A 422 20.27 -17.46 -2.44
CA GLN A 422 19.64 -17.59 -3.77
C GLN A 422 20.67 -17.42 -4.91
N ARG A 423 21.70 -16.60 -4.71
CA ARG A 423 22.79 -16.41 -5.65
C ARG A 423 23.87 -17.48 -5.57
N GLY A 424 23.73 -18.47 -4.69
CA GLY A 424 24.63 -19.63 -4.57
C GLY A 424 25.82 -19.41 -3.63
N HIS A 425 25.75 -18.43 -2.73
CA HIS A 425 26.76 -18.23 -1.69
C HIS A 425 26.49 -19.15 -0.48
N GLN A 426 27.55 -19.47 0.25
CA GLN A 426 27.46 -20.15 1.57
C GLN A 426 27.29 -19.05 2.64
N VAL A 427 26.10 -19.04 3.28
CA VAL A 427 25.73 -17.96 4.19
C VAL A 427 25.66 -18.46 5.63
N THR A 428 26.35 -17.77 6.55
CA THR A 428 26.17 -17.91 7.99
C THR A 428 25.54 -16.62 8.54
N LEU A 429 24.36 -16.74 9.18
CA LEU A 429 23.66 -15.66 9.83
C LEU A 429 23.84 -15.77 11.35
N PHE A 430 24.47 -14.77 11.95
CA PHE A 430 24.69 -14.66 13.39
C PHE A 430 23.63 -13.78 14.04
N GLU A 431 22.96 -14.30 15.05
CA GLU A 431 21.98 -13.56 15.86
C GLU A 431 22.31 -13.75 17.35
N LYS A 432 22.50 -12.65 18.05
CA LYS A 432 22.84 -12.67 19.47
C LYS A 432 21.72 -13.13 20.39
N SER A 433 20.45 -12.94 19.97
CA SER A 433 19.30 -13.43 20.69
C SER A 433 18.94 -14.88 20.32
N GLY A 434 18.01 -15.49 21.06
CA GLY A 434 17.51 -16.84 20.79
C GLY A 434 16.49 -16.92 19.65
N ILE A 435 16.14 -15.81 18.98
CA ILE A 435 15.10 -15.75 17.95
C ILE A 435 15.49 -14.77 16.84
N LEU A 436 15.06 -15.06 15.62
CA LEU A 436 15.15 -14.15 14.49
C LEU A 436 14.00 -13.13 14.50
N GLY A 437 14.18 -12.03 13.78
CA GLY A 437 13.17 -10.99 13.55
C GLY A 437 13.60 -9.59 14.01
N GLY A 438 14.60 -9.48 14.90
CA GLY A 438 15.06 -8.18 15.39
C GLY A 438 13.91 -7.33 15.95
N GLN A 439 13.82 -6.05 15.55
CA GLN A 439 12.73 -5.19 16.03
C GLN A 439 11.35 -5.56 15.46
N ALA A 440 11.26 -6.37 14.42
CA ALA A 440 9.97 -6.83 13.90
C ALA A 440 9.25 -7.83 14.82
N ILE A 441 9.94 -8.36 15.84
CA ILE A 441 9.36 -9.28 16.83
C ILE A 441 8.18 -8.64 17.58
N HIS A 442 8.19 -7.33 17.81
CA HIS A 442 7.09 -6.65 18.49
C HIS A 442 5.75 -6.79 17.75
N SER A 443 5.77 -7.07 16.44
CA SER A 443 4.55 -7.33 15.67
C SER A 443 3.77 -8.57 16.14
N ASP A 444 4.40 -9.48 16.88
CA ASP A 444 3.75 -10.66 17.43
C ASP A 444 2.79 -10.32 18.59
N TYR A 445 2.97 -9.16 19.20
CA TYR A 445 2.24 -8.70 20.37
C TYR A 445 1.22 -7.58 20.08
N VAL A 446 1.28 -6.99 18.90
CA VAL A 446 0.45 -5.82 18.55
C VAL A 446 -0.64 -6.22 17.57
N TYR A 447 -1.88 -6.19 18.06
CA TYR A 447 -3.04 -6.42 17.21
C TYR A 447 -3.05 -5.45 16.02
N GLY A 448 -3.27 -5.94 14.83
CA GLY A 448 -3.21 -5.15 13.60
C GLY A 448 -1.83 -5.11 12.91
N LYS A 449 -0.76 -5.60 13.55
CA LYS A 449 0.57 -5.75 12.92
C LYS A 449 0.80 -7.14 12.31
N TRP A 450 -0.22 -7.96 12.20
CA TRP A 450 -0.16 -9.30 11.65
C TRP A 450 0.50 -9.39 10.26
N GLY A 451 0.43 -8.32 9.45
CA GLY A 451 1.13 -8.27 8.16
C GLY A 451 2.65 -8.29 8.31
N ILE A 452 3.19 -7.57 9.31
CA ILE A 452 4.62 -7.58 9.64
C ILE A 452 5.01 -8.93 10.24
N GLN A 453 4.20 -9.48 11.14
CA GLN A 453 4.40 -10.82 11.71
C GLN A 453 4.50 -11.88 10.61
N ARG A 454 3.52 -11.95 9.70
CA ARG A 454 3.53 -12.91 8.57
C ARG A 454 4.76 -12.74 7.69
N PHE A 455 5.19 -11.51 7.44
CA PHE A 455 6.38 -11.25 6.63
C PHE A 455 7.66 -11.70 7.35
N LYS A 456 7.81 -11.38 8.63
CA LYS A 456 8.92 -11.84 9.48
C LYS A 456 9.01 -13.38 9.47
N ASP A 457 7.88 -14.05 9.72
CA ASP A 457 7.81 -15.51 9.75
C ASP A 457 8.10 -16.12 8.37
N TRP A 458 7.72 -15.43 7.29
CA TRP A 458 8.05 -15.81 5.94
C TRP A 458 9.57 -15.69 5.68
N GLU A 459 10.21 -14.59 6.08
CA GLU A 459 11.66 -14.43 5.94
C GLU A 459 12.44 -15.51 6.71
N ILE A 460 12.01 -15.87 7.92
CA ILE A 460 12.59 -16.96 8.71
C ILE A 460 12.50 -18.27 7.94
N ARG A 461 11.31 -18.65 7.48
CA ARG A 461 11.11 -19.89 6.69
C ARG A 461 11.94 -19.90 5.41
N GLN A 462 12.06 -18.76 4.72
CA GLN A 462 12.87 -18.69 3.50
C GLN A 462 14.37 -18.84 3.80
N CYS A 463 14.89 -18.26 4.87
CA CYS A 463 16.27 -18.48 5.30
C CYS A 463 16.55 -19.97 5.57
N GLU A 464 15.66 -20.65 6.29
CA GLU A 464 15.75 -22.09 6.56
C GLU A 464 15.69 -22.92 5.28
N LYS A 465 14.72 -22.63 4.40
CA LYS A 465 14.52 -23.33 3.12
C LYS A 465 15.71 -23.18 2.17
N LEU A 466 16.38 -22.04 2.20
CA LEU A 466 17.55 -21.75 1.39
C LEU A 466 18.86 -22.31 1.98
N GLY A 467 18.78 -22.97 3.14
CA GLY A 467 19.94 -23.60 3.78
C GLY A 467 20.94 -22.61 4.39
N VAL A 468 20.46 -21.45 4.85
CA VAL A 468 21.28 -20.50 5.61
C VAL A 468 21.70 -21.13 6.93
N ASP A 469 23.01 -21.11 7.27
CA ASP A 469 23.53 -21.55 8.57
C ASP A 469 23.18 -20.49 9.64
N ILE A 470 22.05 -20.70 10.35
CA ILE A 470 21.53 -19.77 11.34
C ILE A 470 22.12 -20.10 12.71
N ARG A 471 22.84 -19.13 13.29
CA ARG A 471 23.47 -19.25 14.61
C ARG A 471 22.84 -18.30 15.61
N LEU A 472 21.83 -18.82 16.33
CA LEU A 472 21.16 -18.10 17.42
C LEU A 472 22.04 -18.11 18.69
N ASN A 473 21.71 -17.21 19.64
CA ASN A 473 22.48 -17.01 20.89
C ASN A 473 23.99 -16.82 20.65
N THR A 474 24.33 -16.24 19.50
CA THR A 474 25.72 -16.07 19.06
C THR A 474 25.97 -14.62 18.70
N GLU A 475 26.58 -13.90 19.61
CA GLU A 475 27.07 -12.56 19.33
C GLU A 475 28.38 -12.67 18.53
N ALA A 476 28.33 -12.29 17.27
CA ALA A 476 29.51 -12.32 16.40
C ALA A 476 30.56 -11.31 16.89
N THR A 477 31.83 -11.72 16.89
CA THR A 477 32.94 -10.82 17.15
C THR A 477 33.81 -10.66 15.89
N PRO A 478 34.58 -9.57 15.75
CA PRO A 478 35.51 -9.39 14.64
C PRO A 478 36.45 -10.58 14.46
N GLU A 479 36.96 -11.14 15.56
CA GLU A 479 37.89 -12.29 15.55
C GLU A 479 37.18 -13.53 14.99
N MET A 480 35.94 -13.80 15.38
CA MET A 480 35.17 -14.93 14.84
C MET A 480 35.02 -14.84 13.31
N ILE A 481 34.83 -13.63 12.80
CA ILE A 481 34.65 -13.41 11.36
C ILE A 481 35.99 -13.56 10.63
N GLU A 482 37.04 -12.95 11.14
CA GLU A 482 38.41 -13.05 10.59
C GLU A 482 38.90 -14.49 10.52
N TYR A 483 38.84 -15.24 11.65
CA TYR A 483 39.20 -16.66 11.70
C TYR A 483 38.25 -17.57 10.93
N GLY A 484 36.99 -17.11 10.71
CA GLY A 484 36.01 -17.85 9.94
C GLY A 484 36.27 -17.95 8.45
N GLY A 485 37.21 -17.15 7.91
CA GLY A 485 37.62 -17.15 6.50
C GLY A 485 36.47 -16.75 5.56
N TYR A 486 35.68 -15.76 5.94
CA TYR A 486 34.60 -15.22 5.10
C TYR A 486 35.16 -14.33 3.99
N ASN A 487 34.52 -14.38 2.81
CA ASN A 487 34.86 -13.52 1.68
C ASN A 487 34.15 -12.15 1.78
N ALA A 488 32.97 -12.13 2.40
CA ALA A 488 32.19 -10.92 2.57
C ALA A 488 31.48 -10.90 3.94
N VAL A 489 31.30 -9.70 4.48
CA VAL A 489 30.56 -9.44 5.72
C VAL A 489 29.47 -8.41 5.46
N ILE A 490 28.25 -8.74 5.85
CA ILE A 490 27.09 -7.82 5.85
C ILE A 490 26.72 -7.53 7.31
N ALA A 491 27.01 -6.34 7.79
CA ALA A 491 26.65 -5.90 9.13
C ALA A 491 25.24 -5.29 9.14
N ALA A 492 24.29 -6.04 9.69
CA ALA A 492 22.87 -5.69 9.87
C ALA A 492 22.53 -5.47 11.35
N THR A 493 23.39 -4.76 12.07
CA THR A 493 23.35 -4.57 13.53
C THR A 493 22.17 -3.72 14.02
N GLY A 494 21.42 -3.09 13.10
CA GLY A 494 20.16 -2.40 13.38
C GLY A 494 20.35 -1.13 14.21
N ALA A 495 19.42 -0.92 15.17
CA ALA A 495 19.40 0.26 16.03
C ALA A 495 19.08 -0.13 17.48
N ALA A 496 19.59 0.66 18.42
CA ALA A 496 19.37 0.52 19.87
C ALA A 496 18.46 1.62 20.43
N PRO A 497 17.76 1.39 21.54
CA PRO A 497 16.97 2.41 22.24
C PRO A 497 17.75 3.68 22.56
N LYS A 498 17.07 4.83 22.47
CA LYS A 498 17.53 6.09 23.04
C LYS A 498 16.88 6.31 24.41
N HIS A 499 17.65 6.77 25.36
CA HIS A 499 17.15 7.23 26.64
C HIS A 499 17.03 8.76 26.65
N LEU A 500 16.10 9.29 27.45
CA LEU A 500 16.00 10.74 27.69
C LEU A 500 17.01 11.17 28.75
N ASP A 501 17.62 12.32 28.54
CA ASP A 501 18.51 12.94 29.54
C ASP A 501 17.69 13.81 30.52
N ILE A 502 16.88 13.11 31.30
CA ILE A 502 16.04 13.66 32.40
C ILE A 502 16.19 12.76 33.63
N PRO A 503 15.85 13.22 34.85
CA PRO A 503 15.83 12.37 36.02
C PRO A 503 14.98 11.10 35.79
N GLY A 504 15.55 9.92 36.07
CA GLY A 504 14.92 8.61 35.84
C GLY A 504 14.85 8.15 34.39
N GLY A 505 15.27 8.98 33.42
CA GLY A 505 15.08 8.69 31.99
C GLY A 505 16.02 7.62 31.43
N LYS A 506 17.13 7.35 32.13
CA LYS A 506 18.10 6.28 31.71
C LYS A 506 17.68 4.91 32.21
N GLU A 507 16.96 4.86 33.31
CA GLU A 507 16.45 3.64 33.94
C GLU A 507 15.08 3.22 33.37
N ALA A 508 14.39 4.15 32.68
CA ALA A 508 13.12 3.87 32.05
C ALA A 508 13.24 2.83 30.93
N LEU A 509 12.27 1.91 30.88
CA LEU A 509 12.20 0.90 29.82
C LEU A 509 11.91 1.54 28.46
N HIS A 510 12.39 0.91 27.40
CA HIS A 510 11.96 1.26 26.03
C HIS A 510 10.85 0.30 25.57
N PRO A 511 9.90 0.70 24.69
CA PRO A 511 8.83 -0.21 24.22
C PRO A 511 9.30 -1.58 23.73
N ILE A 512 10.45 -1.66 23.04
CA ILE A 512 11.03 -2.94 22.54
C ILE A 512 11.34 -3.91 23.69
N GLU A 513 11.64 -3.39 24.88
CA GLU A 513 12.00 -4.18 26.06
C GLU A 513 10.78 -4.68 26.81
N VAL A 514 9.59 -4.17 26.48
CA VAL A 514 8.31 -4.46 27.15
C VAL A 514 7.53 -5.57 26.45
N PHE A 515 7.55 -5.60 25.11
CA PHE A 515 6.78 -6.60 24.36
C PHE A 515 7.16 -8.03 24.75
N GLY A 516 6.18 -8.84 25.19
CA GLY A 516 6.35 -10.21 25.67
C GLY A 516 6.94 -10.33 27.09
N LYS A 517 7.04 -9.20 27.83
CA LYS A 517 7.55 -9.15 29.21
C LYS A 517 6.63 -8.37 30.15
N GLU A 518 5.38 -8.19 29.77
CA GLU A 518 4.37 -7.42 30.50
C GLU A 518 4.19 -7.91 31.94
N ALA A 519 4.34 -9.22 32.19
CA ALA A 519 4.24 -9.78 33.54
C ALA A 519 5.32 -9.30 34.50
N GLN A 520 6.38 -8.63 34.03
CA GLN A 520 7.43 -8.03 34.84
C GLN A 520 7.12 -6.59 35.22
N LEU A 521 6.04 -6.00 34.67
CA LEU A 521 5.63 -4.64 34.94
C LEU A 521 4.64 -4.58 36.12
N GLY A 522 4.64 -3.45 36.79
CA GLY A 522 3.57 -3.13 37.77
C GLY A 522 2.28 -2.74 37.06
N HIS A 523 1.18 -2.62 37.82
CA HIS A 523 -0.15 -2.42 37.25
C HIS A 523 -0.31 -1.06 36.56
N ARG A 524 0.20 0.04 37.20
CA ARG A 524 0.09 1.38 36.63
C ARG A 524 1.33 1.67 35.77
N VAL A 525 1.12 1.81 34.44
CA VAL A 525 2.21 2.05 33.51
C VAL A 525 2.08 3.40 32.86
N VAL A 526 3.10 4.25 33.01
CA VAL A 526 3.20 5.51 32.28
C VAL A 526 4.06 5.29 31.04
N ILE A 527 3.53 5.67 29.88
CA ILE A 527 4.24 5.64 28.60
C ILE A 527 4.49 7.07 28.14
N VAL A 528 5.75 7.41 27.87
CA VAL A 528 6.17 8.71 27.36
C VAL A 528 6.55 8.57 25.88
N GLY A 529 5.83 9.25 24.98
CA GLY A 529 6.14 9.25 23.56
C GLY A 529 4.93 9.52 22.67
N GLY A 530 5.18 10.06 21.47
CA GLY A 530 4.15 10.42 20.49
C GLY A 530 4.26 9.68 19.15
N THR A 531 5.08 8.63 19.06
CA THR A 531 5.25 7.83 17.83
C THR A 531 4.37 6.60 17.83
N MET A 532 4.23 5.93 16.67
CA MET A 532 3.44 4.70 16.54
C MET A 532 3.82 3.65 17.59
N THR A 533 5.11 3.41 17.81
CA THR A 533 5.59 2.39 18.75
C THR A 533 5.13 2.66 20.20
N ALA A 534 5.02 3.93 20.61
CA ALA A 534 4.49 4.26 21.94
C ALA A 534 3.00 3.91 22.04
N PHE A 535 2.22 4.20 20.98
CA PHE A 535 0.79 3.84 20.95
C PHE A 535 0.58 2.33 20.89
N GLU A 536 1.35 1.64 20.08
CA GLU A 536 1.31 0.18 19.98
C GLU A 536 1.63 -0.47 21.34
N CYS A 537 2.62 0.05 22.03
CA CYS A 537 2.93 -0.38 23.41
C CYS A 537 1.78 -0.09 24.38
N ALA A 538 1.15 1.08 24.28
CA ALA A 538 0.00 1.45 25.11
C ALA A 538 -1.20 0.52 24.86
N MET A 539 -1.51 0.23 23.60
CA MET A 539 -2.59 -0.69 23.25
C MET A 539 -2.30 -2.11 23.76
N TYR A 540 -1.08 -2.60 23.55
CA TYR A 540 -0.65 -3.92 24.04
C TYR A 540 -0.80 -4.04 25.56
N LEU A 541 -0.29 -3.08 26.31
CA LEU A 541 -0.38 -3.10 27.78
C LEU A 541 -1.82 -2.95 28.27
N SER A 542 -2.66 -2.18 27.57
CA SER A 542 -4.09 -2.11 27.88
C SER A 542 -4.79 -3.46 27.63
N ASP A 543 -4.47 -4.16 26.52
CA ASP A 543 -5.01 -5.50 26.23
C ASP A 543 -4.56 -6.57 27.25
N THR A 544 -3.41 -6.35 27.90
CA THR A 544 -2.88 -7.24 28.96
C THR A 544 -3.29 -6.84 30.38
N GLY A 545 -4.20 -5.87 30.53
CA GLY A 545 -4.85 -5.52 31.78
C GLY A 545 -4.12 -4.49 32.66
N HIS A 546 -3.17 -3.73 32.08
CA HIS A 546 -2.50 -2.64 32.79
C HIS A 546 -3.33 -1.35 32.72
N ASP A 547 -3.21 -0.52 33.77
CA ASP A 547 -3.72 0.86 33.81
C ASP A 547 -2.69 1.78 33.13
N VAL A 548 -3.00 2.23 31.90
CA VAL A 548 -2.04 2.90 31.02
C VAL A 548 -2.31 4.41 30.93
N THR A 549 -1.32 5.21 31.27
CA THR A 549 -1.29 6.64 30.97
C THR A 549 -0.24 6.96 29.92
N LEU A 550 -0.67 7.58 28.81
CA LEU A 550 0.19 8.00 27.71
C LEU A 550 0.44 9.51 27.76
N ILE A 551 1.70 9.94 27.85
CA ILE A 551 2.10 11.35 27.86
C ILE A 551 2.81 11.70 26.54
N THR A 552 2.29 12.70 25.82
CA THR A 552 2.84 13.09 24.52
C THR A 552 2.94 14.61 24.35
N ARG A 553 4.02 15.08 23.70
CA ARG A 553 4.28 16.51 23.41
C ARG A 553 3.37 17.08 22.33
N SER A 554 2.78 16.26 21.50
CA SER A 554 1.92 16.65 20.38
C SER A 554 0.54 16.04 20.52
N ILE A 555 -0.32 16.28 19.54
CA ILE A 555 -1.55 15.49 19.39
C ILE A 555 -1.15 14.04 19.22
N ALA A 556 -1.86 13.15 19.89
CA ALA A 556 -1.64 11.72 19.81
C ALA A 556 -1.61 11.27 18.32
N ALA A 557 -0.59 10.49 17.96
CA ALA A 557 -0.36 10.00 16.59
C ALA A 557 -0.23 11.08 15.50
N SER A 558 0.04 12.36 15.86
CA SER A 558 0.20 13.43 14.85
C SER A 558 1.45 13.28 13.98
N ASN A 559 2.45 12.56 14.47
CA ASN A 559 3.70 12.29 13.76
C ASN A 559 3.67 10.94 13.01
N CYS A 560 2.54 10.25 13.03
CA CYS A 560 2.30 9.05 12.25
C CYS A 560 1.70 9.47 10.91
N GLY A 561 2.25 9.04 9.80
CA GLY A 561 1.78 9.45 8.49
C GLY A 561 0.43 8.88 8.10
N GLY A 562 -0.31 9.64 7.32
CA GLY A 562 -1.47 9.22 6.55
C GLY A 562 -2.51 8.36 7.27
N HIS A 563 -2.75 7.19 6.75
CA HIS A 563 -3.78 6.26 7.24
C HIS A 563 -3.47 5.71 8.63
N ASP A 564 -2.21 5.42 8.95
CA ASP A 564 -1.82 4.86 10.25
C ASP A 564 -2.17 5.80 11.41
N ALA A 565 -1.99 7.11 11.22
CA ALA A 565 -2.35 8.10 12.24
C ALA A 565 -3.85 8.15 12.51
N MET A 566 -4.67 8.08 11.47
CA MET A 566 -6.13 8.13 11.60
C MET A 566 -6.67 6.87 12.27
N GLN A 567 -6.15 5.71 11.91
CA GLN A 567 -6.54 4.44 12.53
C GLN A 567 -6.11 4.35 13.98
N THR A 568 -4.89 4.76 14.30
CA THR A 568 -4.43 4.78 15.69
C THR A 568 -5.30 5.69 16.54
N ARG A 569 -5.70 6.87 16.03
CA ARG A 569 -6.63 7.76 16.74
C ARG A 569 -8.00 7.12 16.93
N ARG A 570 -8.52 6.43 15.92
CA ARG A 570 -9.78 5.71 16.01
C ARG A 570 -9.72 4.60 17.05
N TYR A 571 -8.68 3.78 17.02
CA TYR A 571 -8.48 2.73 18.02
C TYR A 571 -8.37 3.31 19.45
N LEU A 572 -7.63 4.40 19.63
CA LEU A 572 -7.54 5.07 20.94
C LEU A 572 -8.88 5.60 21.44
N THR A 573 -9.75 6.07 20.53
CA THR A 573 -11.07 6.61 20.92
C THR A 573 -12.14 5.54 21.09
N GLU A 574 -12.14 4.51 20.25
CA GLU A 574 -13.20 3.51 20.22
C GLU A 574 -12.88 2.28 21.08
N LYS A 575 -11.76 1.62 20.82
CA LYS A 575 -11.39 0.34 21.48
C LYS A 575 -10.58 0.55 22.76
N TYR A 576 -9.70 1.53 22.76
CA TYR A 576 -8.76 1.78 23.85
C TYR A 576 -9.07 3.07 24.63
N SER A 577 -10.34 3.39 24.79
CA SER A 577 -10.80 4.58 25.54
C SER A 577 -10.39 4.57 27.01
N ALA A 578 -10.02 3.42 27.56
CA ALA A 578 -9.46 3.29 28.92
C ALA A 578 -8.03 3.84 29.04
N ILE A 579 -7.28 4.00 27.94
CA ILE A 579 -5.95 4.62 27.97
C ILE A 579 -6.09 6.12 28.26
N HIS A 580 -5.60 6.54 29.40
CA HIS A 580 -5.57 7.96 29.75
C HIS A 580 -4.49 8.67 28.95
N THR A 581 -4.86 9.63 28.09
CA THR A 581 -3.90 10.34 27.20
C THR A 581 -3.74 11.80 27.62
N ILE A 582 -2.53 12.19 28.02
CA ILE A 582 -2.12 13.56 28.32
C ILE A 582 -1.36 14.11 27.11
N GLN A 583 -2.00 15.05 26.38
CA GLN A 583 -1.46 15.63 25.16
C GLN A 583 -0.86 17.02 25.39
N HIS A 584 0.03 17.46 24.50
CA HIS A 584 0.71 18.75 24.58
C HIS A 584 1.50 18.94 25.89
N ALA A 585 2.00 17.86 26.46
CA ALA A 585 2.74 17.82 27.72
C ALA A 585 4.18 17.39 27.47
N GLN A 586 5.12 18.15 28.01
CA GLN A 586 6.55 17.85 28.00
C GLN A 586 6.93 17.14 29.29
N ILE A 587 7.49 15.93 29.17
CA ILE A 587 8.01 15.22 30.36
C ILE A 587 9.24 15.93 30.90
N LEU A 588 9.30 16.09 32.25
CA LEU A 588 10.39 16.72 32.96
C LEU A 588 11.22 15.70 33.76
N SER A 589 10.55 14.71 34.38
CA SER A 589 11.21 13.61 35.07
C SER A 589 10.32 12.37 35.14
N VAL A 590 10.93 11.20 35.27
CA VAL A 590 10.28 9.89 35.49
C VAL A 590 10.97 9.18 36.66
N ASP A 591 11.07 9.80 37.79
CA ASP A 591 11.80 9.35 38.96
C ASP A 591 10.92 9.27 40.22
N GLY A 592 11.33 8.48 41.20
CA GLY A 592 10.61 8.35 42.48
C GLY A 592 9.17 7.82 42.33
N GLY A 593 8.86 7.02 41.32
CA GLY A 593 7.52 6.48 41.07
C GLY A 593 6.50 7.49 40.54
N LYS A 594 6.97 8.63 40.01
CA LYS A 594 6.13 9.70 39.47
C LYS A 594 6.69 10.19 38.11
N ALA A 595 5.81 10.39 37.15
CA ALA A 595 6.09 11.11 35.92
C ALA A 595 5.63 12.56 36.07
N VAL A 596 6.57 13.51 36.08
CA VAL A 596 6.30 14.94 36.18
C VAL A 596 6.36 15.55 34.78
N TYR A 597 5.32 16.30 34.42
CA TYR A 597 5.22 16.90 33.08
C TYR A 597 4.78 18.38 33.19
N GLN A 598 5.06 19.14 32.14
CA GLN A 598 4.62 20.52 31.95
C GLN A 598 3.65 20.60 30.79
N ASN A 599 2.49 21.16 31.03
CA ASN A 599 1.48 21.49 30.04
C ASN A 599 1.91 22.68 29.18
N LYS A 600 1.21 22.88 28.05
CA LYS A 600 1.46 23.98 27.11
C LYS A 600 1.26 25.38 27.76
N ASP A 601 0.42 25.50 28.74
CA ASP A 601 0.18 26.73 29.50
C ASP A 601 1.22 27.02 30.61
N GLY A 602 2.22 26.15 30.76
CA GLY A 602 3.28 26.24 31.76
C GLY A 602 2.95 25.59 33.09
N SER A 603 1.71 25.16 33.33
CA SER A 603 1.35 24.41 34.54
C SER A 603 2.04 23.05 34.55
N THR A 604 2.35 22.56 35.77
CA THR A 604 2.93 21.21 35.95
C THR A 604 1.89 20.24 36.47
N GLY A 605 1.98 18.98 36.01
CA GLY A 605 1.20 17.86 36.51
C GLY A 605 2.10 16.70 36.90
N GLU A 606 1.57 15.77 37.67
CA GLU A 606 2.26 14.51 37.99
C GLU A 606 1.33 13.31 37.82
N VAL A 607 1.88 12.18 37.46
CA VAL A 607 1.17 10.89 37.36
C VAL A 607 2.00 9.84 38.09
N PRO A 608 1.43 9.17 39.09
CA PRO A 608 2.12 8.08 39.77
C PRO A 608 2.17 6.85 38.88
N PHE A 609 3.26 6.07 38.90
CA PHE A 609 3.42 4.84 38.19
C PHE A 609 4.11 3.75 39.02
N ASP A 610 3.89 2.50 38.63
CA ASP A 610 4.64 1.33 39.12
C ASP A 610 5.74 0.95 38.13
N SER A 611 5.51 1.21 36.82
CA SER A 611 6.50 1.06 35.75
C SER A 611 6.41 2.21 34.74
N VAL A 612 7.55 2.59 34.16
CA VAL A 612 7.61 3.67 33.16
C VAL A 612 8.32 3.22 31.90
N VAL A 613 7.72 3.56 30.76
CA VAL A 613 8.22 3.25 29.42
C VAL A 613 8.45 4.55 28.65
N VAL A 614 9.65 4.76 28.14
CA VAL A 614 10.01 5.97 27.42
C VAL A 614 10.38 5.67 25.99
N ASN A 615 9.62 6.17 25.05
CA ASN A 615 9.94 6.10 23.62
C ASN A 615 10.60 7.41 23.14
N ALA A 616 11.89 7.52 23.33
CA ALA A 616 12.72 8.62 22.83
C ALA A 616 13.25 8.37 21.38
N GLY A 617 12.82 7.27 20.75
CA GLY A 617 13.33 6.80 19.47
C GLY A 617 14.53 5.87 19.60
N VAL A 618 15.22 5.64 18.48
CA VAL A 618 16.38 4.73 18.43
C VAL A 618 17.63 5.42 17.90
N ARG A 619 18.80 4.90 18.23
CA ARG A 619 20.08 5.27 17.63
C ARG A 619 20.58 4.16 16.71
N PRO A 620 21.07 4.47 15.51
CA PRO A 620 21.73 3.49 14.65
C PRO A 620 22.96 2.87 15.32
N CYS A 621 23.14 1.57 15.18
CA CYS A 621 24.30 0.82 15.69
C CYS A 621 25.46 0.83 14.66
N VAL A 622 25.83 2.02 14.20
CA VAL A 622 26.90 2.20 13.19
C VAL A 622 28.26 1.80 13.72
N LYS A 623 28.58 2.22 14.95
CA LYS A 623 29.86 1.92 15.58
C LYS A 623 30.06 0.43 15.78
N GLU A 624 29.01 -0.24 16.18
CA GLU A 624 28.95 -1.69 16.35
C GLU A 624 29.15 -2.41 15.00
N ALA A 625 28.55 -1.89 13.93
CA ALA A 625 28.76 -2.41 12.57
C ALA A 625 30.19 -2.18 12.08
N GLU A 626 30.77 -1.02 12.33
CA GLU A 626 32.11 -0.64 11.88
C GLU A 626 33.21 -1.47 12.51
N THR A 627 33.00 -2.15 13.64
CA THR A 627 33.96 -3.07 14.24
C THR A 627 34.34 -4.23 13.31
N PHE A 628 33.44 -4.60 12.38
CA PHE A 628 33.69 -5.67 11.40
C PHE A 628 34.40 -5.20 10.13
N PHE A 629 34.74 -3.91 10.01
CA PHE A 629 35.48 -3.39 8.87
C PHE A 629 36.89 -4.00 8.82
N GLY A 630 37.24 -4.58 7.67
CA GLY A 630 38.56 -5.20 7.46
C GLY A 630 38.66 -6.67 7.90
N THR A 631 37.59 -7.27 8.48
CA THR A 631 37.56 -8.71 8.85
C THR A 631 37.36 -9.64 7.66
N ALA A 632 36.94 -9.10 6.52
CA ALA A 632 36.83 -9.82 5.25
C ALA A 632 37.14 -8.86 4.08
N PRO A 633 37.44 -9.38 2.87
CA PRO A 633 37.72 -8.56 1.68
C PRO A 633 36.57 -7.61 1.31
N GLU A 634 35.33 -8.01 1.53
CA GLU A 634 34.13 -7.20 1.23
C GLU A 634 33.36 -6.93 2.51
N PHE A 635 32.95 -5.66 2.67
CA PHE A 635 32.21 -5.22 3.86
C PHE A 635 31.07 -4.28 3.50
N TYR A 636 29.87 -4.57 4.02
CA TYR A 636 28.66 -3.77 3.81
C TYR A 636 27.96 -3.52 5.14
N ILE A 637 27.38 -2.31 5.31
CA ILE A 637 26.45 -1.98 6.40
C ILE A 637 25.06 -1.82 5.80
N VAL A 638 24.05 -2.46 6.37
CA VAL A 638 22.68 -2.46 5.87
C VAL A 638 21.64 -2.18 6.97
N GLY A 639 20.43 -1.84 6.57
CA GLY A 639 19.33 -1.57 7.49
C GLY A 639 19.55 -0.31 8.34
N ASP A 640 18.96 -0.29 9.51
CA ASP A 640 18.98 0.87 10.41
C ASP A 640 20.39 1.31 10.81
N ALA A 641 21.37 0.41 10.81
CA ALA A 641 22.77 0.74 11.07
C ALA A 641 23.38 1.67 10.00
N GLN A 642 22.88 1.65 8.76
CA GLN A 642 23.37 2.49 7.65
C GLN A 642 22.80 3.92 7.65
N ILE A 643 21.69 4.17 8.32
CA ILE A 643 20.90 5.43 8.22
C ILE A 643 21.74 6.68 8.50
N THR A 644 22.68 6.62 9.42
CA THR A 644 23.49 7.79 9.79
C THR A 644 24.38 8.30 8.65
N ARG A 645 24.86 7.43 7.77
CA ARG A 645 25.70 7.82 6.61
C ARG A 645 24.86 8.44 5.49
N ALA A 646 23.65 7.99 5.28
CA ALA A 646 22.75 8.56 4.28
C ALA A 646 22.25 9.97 4.65
N HIS A 647 22.16 10.28 5.94
CA HIS A 647 21.66 11.58 6.43
C HIS A 647 22.70 12.72 6.32
N GLY A 648 23.98 12.43 6.27
CA GLY A 648 25.02 13.47 6.30
C GLY A 648 25.13 14.33 5.05
N MET A 649 24.69 13.86 3.87
CA MET A 649 24.91 14.56 2.61
C MET A 649 23.65 14.87 1.79
N GLN A 650 22.51 14.32 2.10
CA GLN A 650 21.30 14.45 1.25
C GLN A 650 20.03 14.88 1.98
N SER A 651 20.08 15.17 3.26
CA SER A 651 18.89 15.50 4.08
C SER A 651 18.11 16.72 3.59
N GLN A 652 18.75 17.66 2.91
CA GLN A 652 18.07 18.86 2.40
C GLN A 652 17.37 18.68 1.04
N GLN A 653 17.80 17.73 0.21
CA GLN A 653 17.16 17.43 -1.07
C GLN A 653 16.04 16.39 -0.97
N LEU A 654 16.11 15.51 0.01
CA LEU A 654 15.08 14.51 0.31
C LEU A 654 13.99 15.00 1.27
N LEU A 655 14.09 16.23 1.76
CA LEU A 655 13.10 16.86 2.65
C LEU A 655 11.71 17.07 2.02
N ASN A 656 11.56 16.85 0.73
CA ASN A 656 10.26 16.87 0.04
C ASN A 656 9.63 15.48 -0.12
N THR A 657 10.34 14.41 0.23
CA THR A 657 9.72 13.10 0.40
C THR A 657 9.20 12.96 1.83
N PRO A 658 8.01 12.38 2.04
CA PRO A 658 7.48 12.18 3.39
C PRO A 658 8.53 11.52 4.26
N ASN A 659 8.79 12.11 5.44
CA ASN A 659 9.82 11.68 6.41
C ASN A 659 9.74 10.19 6.82
N GLU A 660 8.67 9.51 6.46
CA GLU A 660 8.40 8.10 6.70
C GLU A 660 9.31 7.15 5.91
N PHE A 661 9.84 7.60 4.78
CA PHE A 661 10.70 6.79 3.92
C PHE A 661 12.17 6.73 4.35
N LEU A 662 12.58 7.59 5.26
CA LEU A 662 13.99 7.77 5.62
C LEU A 662 14.32 7.32 7.05
N LYS A 663 13.33 6.98 7.86
CA LYS A 663 13.55 6.56 9.25
C LYS A 663 13.30 5.07 9.37
N GLY A 664 14.36 4.28 9.59
CA GLY A 664 14.33 2.91 10.06
C GLY A 664 13.03 2.15 9.77
N ASN A 665 12.77 1.82 8.52
CA ASN A 665 11.56 1.13 8.14
C ASN A 665 11.87 -0.15 7.36
N MET A 666 10.91 -1.03 7.28
CA MET A 666 11.02 -2.32 6.59
C MET A 666 11.49 -2.18 5.15
N ARG A 667 11.05 -1.15 4.42
CA ARG A 667 11.47 -0.89 3.05
C ARG A 667 12.98 -0.67 2.94
N TYR A 668 13.51 0.25 3.77
CA TYR A 668 14.93 0.56 3.74
C TYR A 668 15.78 -0.64 4.14
N ALA A 669 15.34 -1.38 5.14
CA ALA A 669 15.98 -2.63 5.55
C ALA A 669 16.08 -3.63 4.39
N ASN A 670 14.98 -3.89 3.70
CA ASN A 670 14.93 -4.82 2.56
C ASN A 670 15.74 -4.32 1.36
N TYR A 671 15.62 -3.04 0.99
CA TYR A 671 16.30 -2.49 -0.18
C TYR A 671 17.81 -2.44 0.01
N SER A 672 18.31 -1.91 1.14
CA SER A 672 19.75 -1.83 1.41
C SER A 672 20.40 -3.21 1.50
N ALA A 673 19.72 -4.15 2.13
CA ALA A 673 20.15 -5.54 2.23
C ALA A 673 20.21 -6.24 0.86
N PHE A 674 19.16 -6.03 0.04
CA PHE A 674 19.14 -6.54 -1.32
C PHE A 674 20.31 -5.99 -2.15
N MET A 675 20.53 -4.67 -2.14
CA MET A 675 21.60 -4.04 -2.91
C MET A 675 22.99 -4.52 -2.48
N ALA A 676 23.24 -4.68 -1.18
CA ALA A 676 24.51 -5.22 -0.68
C ALA A 676 24.72 -6.68 -1.13
N ALA A 677 23.72 -7.53 -0.94
CA ALA A 677 23.80 -8.95 -1.31
C ALA A 677 23.85 -9.18 -2.83
N TYR A 678 23.22 -8.30 -3.62
CA TYR A 678 23.29 -8.35 -5.08
C TYR A 678 24.68 -8.02 -5.61
N ASN A 679 25.43 -7.18 -4.93
CA ASN A 679 26.78 -6.77 -5.33
C ASN A 679 27.90 -7.77 -4.93
N ILE A 680 27.61 -8.72 -4.04
CA ILE A 680 28.52 -9.80 -3.65
C ILE A 680 28.61 -10.87 -4.74
#